data_45e5ae899518505708c6530f7aae8163
#
_entry.id   45e5ae899518505708c6530f7aae8163
#
_cell.length_a   1.000
_cell.length_b   1.000
_cell.length_c   1.000
_cell.angle_alpha   90.00
_cell.angle_beta   90.00
_cell.angle_gamma   90.00
#
_symmetry.space_group_name_H-M   'P 1'
#
loop_
_entity.id
_entity.type
_entity.pdbx_description
1 polymer ?
#
loop_
_entity_poly.entity_id
_entity_poly.type
_entity_poly.pdbx_seq_one_letter_code
_entity_poly.pdbx_strand_id
1 'polypeptide(L)'
;MIKNNKYKIYIFFILISSTLTIVLFGPENFKFTNFSWISYYDMLSHQIAWKFFYNDIWHFPLGKNPNYGIDIGSSIVFTEAIPLLSIMFKVFKNFLPNNFQFFSFWIFLCFFFQLLFSYLIIYHYTQDKKYSAISSFIFLLSPVLFYRIPIHIALVGQWIILASFFTETIKKQKIRFYYWISILTISSLIHFYFTLMLSLIYIIFVFDKFLINKKFLKLLKEIFIPFSFLLFVMYLFGFFEIPLTDSLGYGYGYYKANVLSFFNPIALMGSNFSWSNFLPSISTAGGEYEGFGYLGLGGIILLILLFFFFVKREPLLNFKKIRPYYLLVIIFFIIAISNTINIGNFVLLDISLPKLLYAPLSILRVSGRFVWPIYYLIFIAGLVLIYKKIETKKNALLILIIILFIQIIDISSGLKNYINSKIFLRNEKITLDDPIWNLISKDFQIIRITYLKNSPQVLYQTANILLNGNIKKTDIFNLGRYNRKKASIYRNKTYENFRNNNLNKNTVFIVNNKNHLRNLKLLFKESNNGFFFRNNLWVLIPNYKSKMNKNDWSEFDKIDFVEIFPGKEKKLQIHDEESVVGLGWTHNLNFSGVWTEGNEANIIFKLKNYEPKDYTLRFKIKSVMTNNTDKLNIRMIINGKFAKKLMFDRFTNQDNKFIDIILEKDDLKNKFHKIDFKIENPISPVSLLESPDGRSLGVLVESIIIN
;
A
#
# COMPACT_ATOMS: atom_id res chain seq x y z
N MET A 1 -39.98 32.85 0.92
CA MET A 1 -38.56 33.34 0.89
C MET A 1 -37.58 32.47 1.67
N ILE A 2 -37.97 31.68 2.65
CA ILE A 2 -37.03 30.88 3.51
C ILE A 2 -36.49 29.60 2.81
N LYS A 3 -37.20 29.02 1.86
CA LYS A 3 -36.77 27.83 1.10
C LYS A 3 -35.59 28.12 0.15
N ASN A 4 -35.50 29.29 -0.48
CA ASN A 4 -34.51 29.64 -1.49
C ASN A 4 -33.08 29.82 -0.94
N ASN A 5 -32.88 30.05 0.35
CA ASN A 5 -31.53 30.28 0.95
C ASN A 5 -30.79 29.01 1.32
N LYS A 6 -31.43 27.83 1.35
CA LYS A 6 -30.73 26.56 1.60
C LYS A 6 -29.92 26.10 0.38
N TYR A 7 -30.48 26.26 -0.82
CA TYR A 7 -29.84 25.81 -2.05
C TYR A 7 -28.59 26.65 -2.39
N LYS A 8 -28.57 27.93 -2.03
CA LYS A 8 -27.43 28.83 -2.30
C LYS A 8 -26.12 28.34 -1.69
N ILE A 9 -26.16 27.78 -0.47
CA ILE A 9 -24.94 27.29 0.19
C ILE A 9 -24.41 26.02 -0.49
N TYR A 10 -25.29 25.13 -0.96
CA TYR A 10 -24.86 23.92 -1.66
C TYR A 10 -24.27 24.24 -3.04
N ILE A 11 -24.88 25.18 -3.77
CA ILE A 11 -24.34 25.70 -5.03
C ILE A 11 -22.96 26.32 -4.79
N PHE A 12 -22.81 27.12 -3.74
CA PHE A 12 -21.53 27.71 -3.37
C PHE A 12 -20.47 26.64 -3.10
N PHE A 13 -20.79 25.57 -2.36
CA PHE A 13 -19.85 24.47 -2.11
C PHE A 13 -19.49 23.69 -3.38
N ILE A 14 -20.44 23.49 -4.29
CA ILE A 14 -20.19 22.89 -5.59
C ILE A 14 -19.19 23.76 -6.38
N LEU A 15 -19.40 25.07 -6.46
CA LEU A 15 -18.52 26.00 -7.16
C LEU A 15 -17.10 25.98 -6.57
N ILE A 16 -16.95 26.08 -5.25
CA ILE A 16 -15.65 26.04 -4.57
C ILE A 16 -14.94 24.71 -4.83
N SER A 17 -15.63 23.60 -4.68
CA SER A 17 -15.04 22.27 -4.91
C SER A 17 -14.60 22.07 -6.36
N SER A 18 -15.40 22.55 -7.32
CA SER A 18 -15.07 22.51 -8.74
C SER A 18 -13.85 23.38 -9.04
N THR A 19 -13.85 24.63 -8.55
CA THR A 19 -12.73 25.56 -8.74
C THR A 19 -11.43 25.00 -8.15
N LEU A 20 -11.47 24.46 -6.92
CA LEU A 20 -10.30 23.90 -6.29
C LEU A 20 -9.77 22.68 -7.06
N THR A 21 -10.67 21.83 -7.55
CA THR A 21 -10.27 20.68 -8.37
C THR A 21 -9.64 21.13 -9.71
N ILE A 22 -10.20 22.16 -10.33
CA ILE A 22 -9.62 22.75 -11.57
C ILE A 22 -8.25 23.39 -11.31
N VAL A 23 -8.10 24.12 -10.22
CA VAL A 23 -6.83 24.77 -9.86
C VAL A 23 -5.73 23.73 -9.60
N LEU A 24 -6.06 22.61 -8.95
CA LEU A 24 -5.08 21.57 -8.61
C LEU A 24 -4.69 20.71 -9.82
N PHE A 25 -5.62 20.38 -10.69
CA PHE A 25 -5.40 19.38 -11.74
C PHE A 25 -5.53 19.94 -13.16
N GLY A 26 -6.01 21.17 -13.33
CA GLY A 26 -6.34 21.75 -14.61
C GLY A 26 -7.72 21.30 -15.16
N PRO A 27 -8.32 22.09 -16.07
CA PRO A 27 -9.66 21.79 -16.61
C PRO A 27 -9.70 20.53 -17.48
N GLU A 28 -8.58 20.19 -18.13
CA GLU A 28 -8.50 19.00 -18.99
C GLU A 28 -8.65 17.69 -18.23
N ASN A 29 -8.40 17.70 -16.94
CA ASN A 29 -8.44 16.50 -16.09
C ASN A 29 -9.85 16.12 -15.68
N PHE A 30 -10.85 16.98 -15.92
CA PHE A 30 -12.28 16.62 -15.87
C PHE A 30 -12.76 15.86 -17.11
N LYS A 31 -11.93 15.74 -18.17
CA LYS A 31 -12.26 14.80 -19.25
C LYS A 31 -12.13 13.39 -18.73
N PHE A 32 -13.25 12.70 -18.60
CA PHE A 32 -13.33 11.33 -18.08
C PHE A 32 -12.55 10.28 -18.89
N THR A 33 -11.95 10.69 -20.01
CA THR A 33 -11.07 9.86 -20.86
C THR A 33 -9.61 10.27 -20.77
N ASN A 34 -9.28 11.33 -20.02
CA ASN A 34 -7.90 11.81 -19.88
C ASN A 34 -7.24 11.17 -18.66
N PHE A 35 -6.17 10.43 -18.89
CA PHE A 35 -5.35 9.78 -17.87
C PHE A 35 -3.98 10.45 -17.68
N SER A 36 -3.60 11.41 -18.48
CA SER A 36 -2.25 11.96 -18.52
C SER A 36 -1.79 12.64 -17.23
N TRP A 37 -2.72 13.08 -16.40
CA TRP A 37 -2.45 13.73 -15.12
C TRP A 37 -2.14 12.75 -13.97
N ILE A 38 -2.40 11.45 -14.17
CA ILE A 38 -2.19 10.41 -13.18
C ILE A 38 -0.81 9.80 -13.43
N SER A 39 0.23 10.43 -12.91
CA SER A 39 1.62 10.06 -13.20
C SER A 39 2.40 9.52 -12.00
N TYR A 40 1.85 9.58 -10.78
CA TYR A 40 2.51 9.09 -9.59
C TYR A 40 2.30 7.58 -9.40
N TYR A 41 3.29 6.86 -8.89
CA TYR A 41 3.32 5.40 -8.79
C TYR A 41 2.04 4.77 -8.23
N ASP A 42 1.55 5.25 -7.08
CA ASP A 42 0.38 4.65 -6.44
C ASP A 42 -0.92 5.00 -7.17
N MET A 43 -1.11 6.27 -7.57
CA MET A 43 -2.28 6.65 -8.36
C MET A 43 -2.38 5.88 -9.68
N LEU A 44 -1.24 5.68 -10.33
CA LEU A 44 -1.16 4.94 -11.58
C LEU A 44 -1.54 3.47 -11.39
N SER A 45 -1.14 2.87 -10.26
CA SER A 45 -1.53 1.50 -9.92
C SER A 45 -3.03 1.35 -9.72
N HIS A 46 -3.67 2.33 -9.06
CA HIS A 46 -5.13 2.36 -8.86
C HIS A 46 -5.87 2.44 -10.19
N GLN A 47 -5.36 3.24 -11.11
CA GLN A 47 -5.93 3.43 -12.44
C GLN A 47 -5.80 2.18 -13.31
N ILE A 48 -4.63 1.55 -13.33
CA ILE A 48 -4.42 0.30 -14.07
C ILE A 48 -5.33 -0.79 -13.52
N ALA A 49 -5.41 -0.93 -12.19
CA ALA A 49 -6.31 -1.89 -11.56
C ALA A 49 -7.78 -1.64 -11.92
N TRP A 50 -8.21 -0.37 -11.95
CA TRP A 50 -9.53 0.04 -12.43
C TRP A 50 -9.75 -0.36 -13.88
N LYS A 51 -8.81 -0.07 -14.79
CA LYS A 51 -8.95 -0.44 -16.21
C LYS A 51 -9.18 -1.93 -16.41
N PHE A 52 -8.40 -2.78 -15.72
CA PHE A 52 -8.57 -4.24 -15.82
C PHE A 52 -9.91 -4.67 -15.24
N PHE A 53 -10.33 -4.12 -14.10
CA PHE A 53 -11.63 -4.40 -13.51
C PHE A 53 -12.80 -3.94 -14.40
N TYR A 54 -12.70 -2.73 -14.97
CA TYR A 54 -13.73 -2.15 -15.82
C TYR A 54 -13.94 -2.92 -17.12
N ASN A 55 -12.86 -3.38 -17.74
CA ASN A 55 -12.92 -4.06 -19.03
C ASN A 55 -13.26 -5.56 -18.92
N ASP A 56 -13.17 -6.14 -17.75
CA ASP A 56 -13.49 -7.53 -17.50
C ASP A 56 -15.01 -7.79 -17.40
N ILE A 57 -15.42 -9.05 -17.49
CA ILE A 57 -16.77 -9.50 -17.18
C ILE A 57 -17.03 -9.45 -15.67
N TRP A 58 -18.27 -9.62 -15.26
CA TRP A 58 -18.60 -9.77 -13.86
C TRP A 58 -18.22 -11.15 -13.33
N HIS A 59 -17.65 -11.17 -12.13
CA HIS A 59 -17.32 -12.39 -11.40
C HIS A 59 -17.98 -12.36 -10.01
N PHE A 60 -18.05 -13.51 -9.34
CA PHE A 60 -18.37 -13.56 -7.94
C PHE A 60 -17.10 -13.93 -7.15
N PRO A 61 -16.80 -13.23 -6.05
CA PRO A 61 -17.43 -12.00 -5.53
C PRO A 61 -17.37 -10.81 -6.50
N LEU A 62 -18.30 -9.84 -6.35
CA LEU A 62 -18.47 -8.73 -7.30
C LEU A 62 -17.24 -7.84 -7.48
N GLY A 63 -16.36 -7.80 -6.49
CA GLY A 63 -15.09 -7.06 -6.56
C GLY A 63 -13.94 -7.82 -7.20
N LYS A 64 -14.11 -9.08 -7.59
CA LYS A 64 -13.03 -9.91 -8.13
C LYS A 64 -12.43 -9.33 -9.41
N ASN A 65 -11.10 -9.30 -9.49
CA ASN A 65 -10.32 -8.71 -10.59
C ASN A 65 -9.24 -9.69 -11.09
N PRO A 66 -9.62 -10.83 -11.69
CA PRO A 66 -8.70 -11.94 -11.99
C PRO A 66 -7.70 -11.62 -13.10
N ASN A 67 -7.94 -10.59 -13.90
CA ASN A 67 -7.05 -10.16 -14.97
C ASN A 67 -5.93 -9.22 -14.49
N TYR A 68 -5.99 -8.73 -13.25
CA TYR A 68 -4.95 -7.94 -12.59
C TYR A 68 -4.39 -8.73 -11.40
N GLY A 69 -3.17 -9.23 -11.50
CA GLY A 69 -2.60 -10.21 -10.57
C GLY A 69 -3.04 -11.64 -10.91
N ILE A 70 -2.74 -12.08 -12.13
CA ILE A 70 -3.12 -13.41 -12.64
C ILE A 70 -2.67 -14.50 -11.66
N ASP A 71 -3.50 -15.50 -11.46
CA ASP A 71 -3.26 -16.71 -10.65
C ASP A 71 -3.11 -16.51 -9.13
N ILE A 72 -2.96 -15.27 -8.62
CA ILE A 72 -2.84 -15.03 -7.17
C ILE A 72 -4.16 -14.68 -6.49
N GLY A 73 -5.20 -14.39 -7.26
CA GLY A 73 -6.45 -13.85 -6.77
C GLY A 73 -6.33 -12.37 -6.39
N SER A 74 -7.10 -11.54 -7.05
CA SER A 74 -7.16 -10.11 -6.78
C SER A 74 -8.61 -9.66 -6.72
N SER A 75 -8.88 -8.66 -5.91
CA SER A 75 -10.15 -7.95 -5.85
C SER A 75 -9.89 -6.45 -5.88
N ILE A 76 -10.83 -5.70 -6.47
CA ILE A 76 -10.76 -4.24 -6.54
C ILE A 76 -10.64 -3.60 -5.14
N VAL A 77 -11.09 -4.29 -4.09
CA VAL A 77 -11.00 -3.82 -2.70
C VAL A 77 -9.56 -3.77 -2.15
N PHE A 78 -8.62 -4.46 -2.79
CA PHE A 78 -7.19 -4.45 -2.41
C PHE A 78 -6.33 -3.52 -3.26
N THR A 79 -6.94 -2.79 -4.22
CA THR A 79 -6.23 -1.95 -5.19
C THR A 79 -6.30 -0.45 -4.91
N GLU A 80 -7.02 -0.04 -3.85
CA GLU A 80 -7.32 1.36 -3.52
C GLU A 80 -7.98 2.18 -4.65
N ALA A 81 -8.55 1.50 -5.65
CA ALA A 81 -9.24 2.13 -6.79
C ALA A 81 -10.68 2.55 -6.44
N ILE A 82 -10.96 2.88 -5.19
CA ILE A 82 -12.26 3.33 -4.68
C ILE A 82 -13.38 2.36 -5.09
N PRO A 83 -13.46 1.17 -4.48
CA PRO A 83 -14.43 0.13 -4.86
C PRO A 83 -15.86 0.64 -5.01
N LEU A 84 -16.30 1.60 -4.20
CA LEU A 84 -17.63 2.23 -4.28
C LEU A 84 -17.91 2.76 -5.69
N LEU A 85 -17.03 3.60 -6.22
CA LEU A 85 -17.19 4.18 -7.55
C LEU A 85 -16.84 3.20 -8.65
N SER A 86 -15.84 2.36 -8.44
CA SER A 86 -15.46 1.32 -9.42
C SER A 86 -16.63 0.39 -9.73
N ILE A 87 -17.32 -0.10 -8.72
CA ILE A 87 -18.48 -0.98 -8.90
C ILE A 87 -19.64 -0.22 -9.54
N MET A 88 -19.93 0.99 -9.05
CA MET A 88 -20.99 1.83 -9.58
C MET A 88 -20.78 2.10 -11.08
N PHE A 89 -19.60 2.56 -11.49
CA PHE A 89 -19.35 2.87 -12.90
C PHE A 89 -19.23 1.63 -13.78
N LYS A 90 -18.78 0.49 -13.25
CA LYS A 90 -18.81 -0.78 -14.00
C LYS A 90 -20.23 -1.24 -14.33
N VAL A 91 -21.23 -0.99 -13.47
CA VAL A 91 -22.65 -1.25 -13.80
C VAL A 91 -23.10 -0.44 -15.01
N PHE A 92 -22.61 0.80 -15.14
CA PHE A 92 -22.95 1.70 -16.26
C PHE A 92 -22.00 1.59 -17.45
N LYS A 93 -21.16 0.54 -17.52
CA LYS A 93 -20.11 0.38 -18.53
C LYS A 93 -20.60 0.59 -19.97
N ASN A 94 -21.77 0.09 -20.31
CA ASN A 94 -22.31 0.17 -21.67
C ASN A 94 -22.68 1.61 -22.12
N PHE A 95 -22.78 2.54 -21.19
CA PHE A 95 -23.09 3.96 -21.43
C PHE A 95 -21.85 4.87 -21.35
N LEU A 96 -20.68 4.30 -21.01
CA LEU A 96 -19.46 5.04 -20.73
C LEU A 96 -18.37 4.67 -21.77
N PRO A 97 -17.43 5.58 -22.04
CA PRO A 97 -16.31 5.30 -22.94
C PRO A 97 -15.46 4.11 -22.47
N ASN A 98 -14.82 3.40 -23.40
CA ASN A 98 -13.92 2.30 -23.05
C ASN A 98 -12.74 2.72 -22.16
N ASN A 99 -12.27 3.94 -22.32
CA ASN A 99 -11.23 4.52 -21.49
C ASN A 99 -11.81 5.52 -20.47
N PHE A 100 -12.76 5.06 -19.66
CA PHE A 100 -13.40 5.88 -18.64
C PHE A 100 -12.57 5.94 -17.35
N GLN A 101 -12.42 7.14 -16.78
CA GLN A 101 -11.87 7.36 -15.44
C GLN A 101 -12.77 8.29 -14.61
N PHE A 102 -12.77 8.13 -13.30
CA PHE A 102 -13.60 8.90 -12.38
C PHE A 102 -12.78 9.59 -11.25
N PHE A 103 -11.47 9.52 -11.29
CA PHE A 103 -10.63 9.95 -10.15
C PHE A 103 -10.72 11.45 -9.87
N SER A 104 -10.80 12.30 -10.90
CA SER A 104 -11.04 13.73 -10.70
C SER A 104 -12.42 14.02 -10.10
N PHE A 105 -13.45 13.28 -10.53
CA PHE A 105 -14.78 13.37 -9.96
C PHE A 105 -14.80 12.93 -8.49
N TRP A 106 -14.04 11.90 -8.13
CA TRP A 106 -13.88 11.48 -6.74
C TRP A 106 -13.30 12.60 -5.87
N ILE A 107 -12.24 13.27 -6.33
CA ILE A 107 -11.62 14.37 -5.57
C ILE A 107 -12.59 15.53 -5.40
N PHE A 108 -13.33 15.88 -6.46
CA PHE A 108 -14.41 16.87 -6.37
C PHE A 108 -15.45 16.48 -5.29
N LEU A 109 -15.89 15.22 -5.27
CA LEU A 109 -16.82 14.72 -4.26
C LEU A 109 -16.22 14.80 -2.85
N CYS A 110 -14.94 14.49 -2.69
CA CYS A 110 -14.26 14.59 -1.40
C CYS A 110 -14.27 16.03 -0.86
N PHE A 111 -13.94 17.02 -1.69
CA PHE A 111 -13.98 18.44 -1.30
C PHE A 111 -15.39 18.90 -0.99
N PHE A 112 -16.36 18.52 -1.81
CA PHE A 112 -17.75 18.87 -1.59
C PHE A 112 -18.30 18.30 -0.28
N PHE A 113 -18.10 16.99 -0.03
CA PHE A 113 -18.58 16.38 1.20
C PHE A 113 -17.80 16.82 2.44
N GLN A 114 -16.53 17.19 2.30
CA GLN A 114 -15.73 17.78 3.39
C GLN A 114 -16.35 19.10 3.85
N LEU A 115 -16.70 20.00 2.90
CA LEU A 115 -17.41 21.24 3.17
C LEU A 115 -18.81 20.99 3.73
N LEU A 116 -19.57 20.08 3.14
CA LEU A 116 -20.94 19.80 3.52
C LEU A 116 -21.05 19.28 4.94
N PHE A 117 -20.33 18.21 5.31
CA PHE A 117 -20.46 17.62 6.63
C PHE A 117 -19.88 18.51 7.72
N SER A 118 -18.78 19.20 7.50
CA SER A 118 -18.28 20.19 8.45
C SER A 118 -19.26 21.32 8.66
N TYR A 119 -19.86 21.88 7.60
CA TYR A 119 -20.92 22.87 7.70
C TYR A 119 -22.11 22.37 8.51
N LEU A 120 -22.62 21.16 8.21
CA LEU A 120 -23.80 20.62 8.89
C LEU A 120 -23.54 20.41 10.39
N ILE A 121 -22.35 19.93 10.78
CA ILE A 121 -21.97 19.75 12.18
C ILE A 121 -21.91 21.10 12.89
N ILE A 122 -21.15 22.06 12.37
CA ILE A 122 -21.00 23.38 13.01
C ILE A 122 -22.34 24.11 13.06
N TYR A 123 -23.16 24.02 12.00
CA TYR A 123 -24.51 24.60 11.97
C TYR A 123 -25.43 24.00 13.03
N HIS A 124 -25.33 22.69 13.27
CA HIS A 124 -26.11 22.04 14.34
C HIS A 124 -25.86 22.70 15.72
N TYR A 125 -24.61 23.00 16.03
CA TYR A 125 -24.25 23.55 17.35
C TYR A 125 -24.37 25.07 17.46
N THR A 126 -24.25 25.81 16.36
CA THR A 126 -24.22 27.28 16.34
C THR A 126 -25.51 27.91 15.87
N GLN A 127 -26.27 27.22 15.01
CA GLN A 127 -27.46 27.72 14.30
C GLN A 127 -27.15 28.98 13.46
N ASP A 128 -25.89 29.28 13.18
CA ASP A 128 -25.42 30.40 12.38
C ASP A 128 -24.87 29.93 11.04
N LYS A 129 -25.54 30.30 9.94
CA LYS A 129 -25.18 29.87 8.59
C LYS A 129 -23.86 30.46 8.12
N LYS A 130 -23.60 31.76 8.42
CA LYS A 130 -22.38 32.46 7.98
C LYS A 130 -21.16 31.90 8.70
N TYR A 131 -21.24 31.80 10.04
CA TYR A 131 -20.18 31.22 10.84
C TYR A 131 -19.86 29.79 10.40
N SER A 132 -20.88 28.95 10.22
CA SER A 132 -20.70 27.56 9.82
C SER A 132 -20.11 27.40 8.41
N ALA A 133 -20.51 28.25 7.47
CA ALA A 133 -19.98 28.24 6.11
C ALA A 133 -18.50 28.63 6.08
N ILE A 134 -18.09 29.67 6.84
CA ILE A 134 -16.68 30.07 6.93
C ILE A 134 -15.86 29.02 7.70
N SER A 135 -16.42 28.45 8.79
CA SER A 135 -15.80 27.35 9.52
C SER A 135 -15.44 26.14 8.64
N SER A 136 -16.30 25.82 7.64
CA SER A 136 -16.07 24.67 6.79
C SER A 136 -14.79 24.76 5.95
N PHE A 137 -14.29 25.96 5.70
CA PHE A 137 -13.02 26.14 4.99
C PHE A 137 -11.79 25.67 5.80
N ILE A 138 -11.82 25.73 7.15
CA ILE A 138 -10.73 25.20 7.96
C ILE A 138 -10.60 23.68 7.73
N PHE A 139 -11.70 22.99 7.59
CA PHE A 139 -11.72 21.54 7.30
C PHE A 139 -11.26 21.24 5.87
N LEU A 140 -11.63 22.06 4.90
CA LEU A 140 -11.20 21.91 3.52
C LEU A 140 -9.68 22.17 3.37
N LEU A 141 -9.15 23.19 4.07
CA LEU A 141 -7.74 23.59 4.05
C LEU A 141 -6.87 22.76 5.01
N SER A 142 -7.27 21.53 5.29
CA SER A 142 -6.51 20.60 6.14
C SER A 142 -5.30 20.05 5.39
N PRO A 143 -4.05 20.25 5.85
CA PRO A 143 -2.85 19.67 5.22
C PRO A 143 -2.94 18.15 5.03
N VAL A 144 -3.52 17.44 5.98
CA VAL A 144 -3.70 15.98 5.93
C VAL A 144 -4.57 15.50 4.75
N LEU A 145 -5.51 16.34 4.28
CA LEU A 145 -6.34 16.02 3.13
C LEU A 145 -5.54 16.10 1.83
N PHE A 146 -4.80 17.22 1.64
CA PHE A 146 -3.99 17.45 0.45
C PHE A 146 -2.83 16.46 0.35
N TYR A 147 -2.21 16.11 1.48
CA TYR A 147 -1.13 15.14 1.53
C TYR A 147 -1.49 13.79 0.90
N ARG A 148 -2.74 13.36 1.00
CA ARG A 148 -3.20 12.05 0.49
C ARG A 148 -3.54 12.03 -0.99
N ILE A 149 -3.76 13.18 -1.62
CA ILE A 149 -4.20 13.24 -3.02
C ILE A 149 -3.24 12.52 -3.98
N PRO A 150 -1.89 12.76 -3.97
CA PRO A 150 -0.99 12.11 -4.92
C PRO A 150 -0.65 10.66 -4.58
N ILE A 151 -0.78 10.28 -3.32
CA ILE A 151 -0.25 9.00 -2.83
C ILE A 151 -1.37 7.95 -2.74
N HIS A 152 -2.46 8.27 -2.02
CA HIS A 152 -3.54 7.35 -1.74
C HIS A 152 -4.89 8.02 -1.95
N ILE A 153 -5.35 8.05 -3.19
CA ILE A 153 -6.54 8.81 -3.60
C ILE A 153 -7.82 8.39 -2.84
N ALA A 154 -7.95 7.13 -2.46
CA ALA A 154 -9.08 6.65 -1.66
C ALA A 154 -9.10 7.28 -0.26
N LEU A 155 -7.92 7.59 0.31
CA LEU A 155 -7.78 8.21 1.64
C LEU A 155 -8.10 9.72 1.66
N VAL A 156 -8.31 10.35 0.51
CA VAL A 156 -8.88 11.71 0.43
C VAL A 156 -10.33 11.73 0.92
N GLY A 157 -11.00 10.58 0.97
CA GLY A 157 -12.36 10.40 1.50
C GLY A 157 -12.54 10.66 3.00
N GLN A 158 -11.75 11.54 3.61
CA GLN A 158 -11.79 11.84 5.06
C GLN A 158 -13.12 12.44 5.51
N TRP A 159 -13.93 12.98 4.58
CA TRP A 159 -15.29 13.45 4.86
C TRP A 159 -16.16 12.38 5.55
N ILE A 160 -15.87 11.08 5.36
CA ILE A 160 -16.62 9.99 5.99
C ILE A 160 -16.45 9.98 7.52
N ILE A 161 -15.31 10.48 8.04
CA ILE A 161 -15.07 10.68 9.47
C ILE A 161 -16.00 11.79 9.98
N LEU A 162 -16.12 12.90 9.25
CA LEU A 162 -17.07 13.96 9.59
C LEU A 162 -18.51 13.46 9.50
N ALA A 163 -18.85 12.66 8.49
CA ALA A 163 -20.16 12.02 8.37
C ALA A 163 -20.49 11.15 9.59
N SER A 164 -19.48 10.48 10.19
CA SER A 164 -19.68 9.71 11.43
C SER A 164 -20.02 10.60 12.63
N PHE A 165 -19.36 11.74 12.79
CA PHE A 165 -19.69 12.69 13.85
C PHE A 165 -21.04 13.39 13.62
N PHE A 166 -21.42 13.58 12.37
CA PHE A 166 -22.76 14.12 12.04
C PHE A 166 -23.90 13.23 12.53
N THR A 167 -23.68 11.90 12.68
CA THR A 167 -24.71 10.98 13.18
C THR A 167 -25.27 11.40 14.55
N GLU A 168 -24.43 11.97 15.41
CA GLU A 168 -24.86 12.37 16.76
C GLU A 168 -25.75 13.63 16.75
N THR A 169 -25.82 14.33 15.62
CA THR A 169 -26.77 15.44 15.42
C THR A 169 -28.20 14.95 15.06
N ILE A 170 -28.35 13.68 14.65
CA ILE A 170 -29.60 13.08 14.22
C ILE A 170 -30.43 12.68 15.43
N LYS A 171 -31.54 13.41 15.68
CA LYS A 171 -32.40 13.21 16.86
C LYS A 171 -33.17 11.87 16.81
N LYS A 172 -33.72 11.50 15.61
CA LYS A 172 -34.54 10.29 15.46
C LYS A 172 -33.65 9.03 15.48
N GLN A 173 -33.76 8.22 16.55
CA GLN A 173 -32.91 7.04 16.75
C GLN A 173 -32.95 6.05 15.59
N LYS A 174 -34.15 5.79 15.01
CA LYS A 174 -34.30 4.87 13.86
C LYS A 174 -33.50 5.38 12.64
N ILE A 175 -33.59 6.69 12.33
CA ILE A 175 -32.84 7.30 11.22
C ILE A 175 -31.33 7.20 11.49
N ARG A 176 -30.88 7.53 12.70
CA ARG A 176 -29.46 7.44 13.10
C ARG A 176 -28.93 6.01 12.98
N PHE A 177 -29.72 5.00 13.34
CA PHE A 177 -29.35 3.60 13.22
C PHE A 177 -29.11 3.19 11.76
N TYR A 178 -30.03 3.47 10.84
CA TYR A 178 -29.87 3.18 9.42
C TYR A 178 -28.75 4.01 8.78
N TYR A 179 -28.56 5.23 9.22
CA TYR A 179 -27.47 6.07 8.76
C TYR A 179 -26.10 5.45 9.13
N TRP A 180 -25.96 4.90 10.36
CA TRP A 180 -24.76 4.18 10.75
C TRP A 180 -24.50 2.95 9.89
N ILE A 181 -25.50 2.14 9.60
CA ILE A 181 -25.36 1.00 8.68
C ILE A 181 -24.84 1.49 7.32
N SER A 182 -25.44 2.56 6.79
CA SER A 182 -25.04 3.11 5.49
C SER A 182 -23.60 3.61 5.46
N ILE A 183 -23.17 4.41 6.46
CA ILE A 183 -21.81 4.98 6.45
C ILE A 183 -20.73 3.94 6.73
N LEU A 184 -21.01 2.93 7.58
CA LEU A 184 -20.10 1.80 7.78
C LEU A 184 -19.90 1.01 6.49
N THR A 185 -20.98 0.75 5.76
CA THR A 185 -20.93 0.07 4.47
C THR A 185 -20.19 0.91 3.41
N ILE A 186 -20.51 2.20 3.29
CA ILE A 186 -19.83 3.11 2.37
C ILE A 186 -18.35 3.20 2.69
N SER A 187 -17.98 3.28 3.97
CA SER A 187 -16.59 3.36 4.40
C SER A 187 -15.76 2.14 3.94
N SER A 188 -16.36 0.92 3.99
CA SER A 188 -15.68 -0.30 3.55
C SER A 188 -15.40 -0.29 2.04
N LEU A 189 -16.27 0.32 1.26
CA LEU A 189 -16.12 0.44 -0.18
C LEU A 189 -15.30 1.66 -0.62
N ILE A 190 -14.93 2.56 0.29
CA ILE A 190 -13.96 3.63 0.04
C ILE A 190 -12.57 3.11 0.39
N HIS A 191 -12.34 2.80 1.68
CA HIS A 191 -11.05 2.29 2.15
C HIS A 191 -11.18 1.64 3.53
N PHE A 192 -10.57 0.48 3.71
CA PHE A 192 -10.71 -0.33 4.93
C PHE A 192 -10.33 0.39 6.23
N TYR A 193 -9.35 1.32 6.21
CA TYR A 193 -9.00 2.11 7.40
C TYR A 193 -10.14 2.99 7.89
N PHE A 194 -10.95 3.56 6.99
CA PHE A 194 -12.15 4.29 7.41
C PHE A 194 -13.16 3.38 8.09
N THR A 195 -13.31 2.15 7.60
CA THR A 195 -14.18 1.16 8.24
C THR A 195 -13.76 0.87 9.67
N LEU A 196 -12.46 0.68 9.90
CA LEU A 196 -11.94 0.46 11.26
C LEU A 196 -12.16 1.68 12.16
N MET A 197 -11.87 2.89 11.65
CA MET A 197 -12.11 4.14 12.41
C MET A 197 -13.59 4.31 12.76
N LEU A 198 -14.47 4.20 11.78
CA LEU A 198 -15.91 4.36 11.98
C LEU A 198 -16.49 3.26 12.89
N SER A 199 -15.99 2.03 12.79
CA SER A 199 -16.39 0.93 13.67
C SER A 199 -16.05 1.23 15.12
N LEU A 200 -14.84 1.74 15.41
CA LEU A 200 -14.46 2.14 16.75
C LEU A 200 -15.30 3.32 17.26
N ILE A 201 -15.52 4.36 16.45
CA ILE A 201 -16.38 5.48 16.80
C ILE A 201 -17.79 4.98 17.14
N TYR A 202 -18.34 4.10 16.30
CA TYR A 202 -19.67 3.53 16.50
C TYR A 202 -19.77 2.73 17.81
N ILE A 203 -18.82 1.84 18.06
CA ILE A 203 -18.77 1.02 19.28
C ILE A 203 -18.70 1.91 20.51
N ILE A 204 -17.85 2.95 20.51
CA ILE A 204 -17.71 3.87 21.64
C ILE A 204 -19.05 4.58 21.94
N PHE A 205 -19.74 5.08 20.90
CA PHE A 205 -21.03 5.75 21.10
C PHE A 205 -22.14 4.81 21.55
N VAL A 206 -22.19 3.58 21.01
CA VAL A 206 -23.18 2.58 21.40
C VAL A 206 -22.94 2.12 22.84
N PHE A 207 -21.66 1.89 23.21
CA PHE A 207 -21.29 1.49 24.55
C PHE A 207 -21.56 2.58 25.58
N ASP A 208 -21.29 3.85 25.26
CA ASP A 208 -21.64 4.98 26.12
C ASP A 208 -23.14 5.06 26.41
N LYS A 209 -23.97 4.88 25.37
CA LYS A 209 -25.44 4.80 25.55
C LYS A 209 -25.88 3.61 26.38
N PHE A 210 -25.19 2.46 26.24
CA PHE A 210 -25.44 1.29 27.09
C PHE A 210 -25.11 1.55 28.56
N LEU A 211 -24.00 2.22 28.86
CA LEU A 211 -23.64 2.57 30.24
C LEU A 211 -24.70 3.43 30.94
N ILE A 212 -25.40 4.27 30.16
CA ILE A 212 -26.50 5.11 30.66
C ILE A 212 -27.80 4.31 30.83
N ASN A 213 -28.18 3.55 29.82
CA ASN A 213 -29.52 2.94 29.71
C ASN A 213 -29.60 1.51 30.23
N LYS A 214 -28.46 0.80 30.38
CA LYS A 214 -28.32 -0.59 30.85
C LYS A 214 -29.16 -1.64 30.10
N LYS A 215 -29.60 -1.34 28.85
CA LYS A 215 -30.45 -2.24 28.03
C LYS A 215 -29.59 -3.17 27.18
N PHE A 216 -29.26 -4.37 27.71
CA PHE A 216 -28.35 -5.33 27.09
C PHE A 216 -28.85 -5.85 25.71
N LEU A 217 -30.11 -6.24 25.59
CA LEU A 217 -30.66 -6.71 24.31
C LEU A 217 -30.60 -5.64 23.21
N LYS A 218 -30.73 -4.37 23.60
CA LYS A 218 -30.59 -3.26 22.67
C LYS A 218 -29.14 -3.08 22.23
N LEU A 219 -28.18 -3.19 23.15
CA LEU A 219 -26.76 -3.20 22.84
C LEU A 219 -26.43 -4.28 21.81
N LEU A 220 -26.88 -5.52 22.05
CA LEU A 220 -26.65 -6.64 21.13
C LEU A 220 -27.22 -6.36 19.74
N LYS A 221 -28.46 -5.84 19.64
CA LYS A 221 -29.07 -5.49 18.35
C LYS A 221 -28.29 -4.38 17.64
N GLU A 222 -27.90 -3.31 18.36
CA GLU A 222 -27.15 -2.19 17.80
C GLU A 222 -25.73 -2.59 17.35
N ILE A 223 -25.14 -3.62 17.92
CA ILE A 223 -23.84 -4.15 17.45
C ILE A 223 -24.03 -5.19 16.34
N PHE A 224 -24.85 -6.21 16.58
CA PHE A 224 -24.94 -7.36 15.68
C PHE A 224 -25.43 -7.00 14.29
N ILE A 225 -26.52 -6.23 14.18
CA ILE A 225 -27.15 -5.94 12.88
C ILE A 225 -26.22 -5.13 11.95
N PRO A 226 -25.61 -3.99 12.37
CA PRO A 226 -24.74 -3.23 11.50
C PRO A 226 -23.47 -4.00 11.09
N PHE A 227 -22.87 -4.76 12.03
CA PHE A 227 -21.66 -5.53 11.72
C PHE A 227 -21.94 -6.76 10.86
N SER A 228 -23.05 -7.46 11.06
CA SER A 228 -23.47 -8.56 10.17
C SER A 228 -23.71 -8.05 8.74
N PHE A 229 -24.38 -6.89 8.61
CA PHE A 229 -24.60 -6.29 7.30
C PHE A 229 -23.29 -5.84 6.65
N LEU A 230 -22.39 -5.23 7.42
CA LEU A 230 -21.06 -4.86 6.96
C LEU A 230 -20.28 -6.07 6.47
N LEU A 231 -20.22 -7.16 7.25
CA LEU A 231 -19.53 -8.40 6.90
C LEU A 231 -20.15 -9.05 5.64
N PHE A 232 -21.47 -9.01 5.52
CA PHE A 232 -22.16 -9.48 4.33
C PHE A 232 -21.74 -8.69 3.06
N VAL A 233 -21.68 -7.36 3.15
CA VAL A 233 -21.20 -6.53 2.05
C VAL A 233 -19.72 -6.81 1.75
N MET A 234 -18.90 -6.93 2.77
CA MET A 234 -17.50 -7.27 2.58
C MET A 234 -17.31 -8.64 1.89
N TYR A 235 -18.16 -9.62 2.22
CA TYR A 235 -18.18 -10.91 1.53
C TYR A 235 -18.58 -10.76 0.06
N LEU A 236 -19.65 -10.04 -0.25
CA LEU A 236 -20.12 -9.79 -1.61
C LEU A 236 -19.06 -9.13 -2.50
N PHE A 237 -18.19 -8.29 -1.94
CA PHE A 237 -17.19 -7.55 -2.70
C PHE A 237 -15.78 -8.16 -2.63
N GLY A 238 -15.63 -9.35 -2.01
CA GLY A 238 -14.40 -10.13 -2.08
C GLY A 238 -13.29 -9.73 -1.12
N PHE A 239 -13.61 -9.16 0.04
CA PHE A 239 -12.62 -8.89 1.09
C PHE A 239 -12.03 -10.17 1.68
N PHE A 240 -12.73 -11.30 1.58
CA PHE A 240 -12.30 -12.60 2.10
C PHE A 240 -11.60 -13.49 1.05
N GLU A 241 -11.34 -12.98 -0.17
CA GLU A 241 -10.59 -13.70 -1.21
C GLU A 241 -9.13 -13.97 -0.81
N ILE A 242 -8.59 -13.16 0.10
CA ILE A 242 -7.25 -13.33 0.63
C ILE A 242 -7.36 -13.76 2.09
N PRO A 243 -6.84 -14.93 2.48
CA PRO A 243 -6.82 -15.37 3.87
C PRO A 243 -6.09 -14.36 4.77
N LEU A 244 -6.59 -14.16 5.99
CA LEU A 244 -5.96 -13.26 6.96
C LEU A 244 -4.50 -13.64 7.24
N THR A 245 -4.20 -14.93 7.30
CA THR A 245 -2.85 -15.45 7.50
C THR A 245 -1.87 -15.02 6.41
N ASP A 246 -2.31 -15.00 5.15
CA ASP A 246 -1.48 -14.56 4.02
C ASP A 246 -1.39 -13.03 3.91
N SER A 247 -2.29 -12.31 4.58
CA SER A 247 -2.37 -10.85 4.54
C SER A 247 -1.55 -10.15 5.61
N LEU A 248 -0.98 -10.90 6.57
CA LEU A 248 -0.21 -10.35 7.68
C LEU A 248 1.06 -9.66 7.15
N GLY A 249 1.04 -8.33 7.16
CA GLY A 249 2.16 -7.50 6.72
C GLY A 249 2.96 -6.95 7.89
N TYR A 250 4.27 -6.82 7.72
CA TYR A 250 5.11 -5.99 8.56
C TYR A 250 4.63 -4.54 8.52
N GLY A 251 4.69 -3.81 9.64
CA GLY A 251 4.42 -2.36 9.63
C GLY A 251 3.77 -1.80 10.90
N TYR A 252 3.14 -2.61 11.75
CA TYR A 252 2.69 -2.13 13.06
C TYR A 252 3.91 -1.75 13.90
N GLY A 253 3.87 -0.58 14.54
CA GLY A 253 5.04 0.00 15.24
C GLY A 253 5.98 0.78 14.32
N TYR A 254 5.99 0.52 13.00
CA TYR A 254 6.76 1.28 12.02
C TYR A 254 5.97 2.44 11.41
N TYR A 255 4.77 2.16 10.86
CA TYR A 255 3.89 3.17 10.25
C TYR A 255 2.94 3.78 11.29
N LYS A 256 3.50 4.38 12.34
CA LYS A 256 2.79 4.98 13.47
C LYS A 256 2.76 6.50 13.39
N ALA A 257 2.07 7.14 14.33
CA ALA A 257 2.16 8.58 14.55
C ALA A 257 3.29 8.92 15.53
N ASN A 258 3.96 10.02 15.30
CA ASN A 258 4.84 10.66 16.27
C ASN A 258 3.98 11.46 17.28
N VAL A 259 4.42 11.58 18.51
CA VAL A 259 3.73 12.42 19.52
C VAL A 259 3.58 13.86 19.04
N LEU A 260 4.52 14.35 18.24
CA LEU A 260 4.51 15.68 17.67
C LEU A 260 3.73 15.80 16.35
N SER A 261 3.02 14.77 15.90
CA SER A 261 2.32 14.75 14.61
C SER A 261 1.40 15.95 14.36
N PHE A 262 0.75 16.48 15.40
CA PHE A 262 -0.14 17.63 15.28
C PHE A 262 0.59 18.98 15.08
N PHE A 263 1.87 19.03 15.41
CA PHE A 263 2.71 20.23 15.37
C PHE A 263 3.77 20.19 14.27
N ASN A 264 4.14 19.00 13.80
CA ASN A 264 5.20 18.81 12.81
C ASN A 264 4.68 19.01 11.38
N PRO A 265 5.15 20.05 10.66
CA PRO A 265 4.69 20.35 9.30
C PRO A 265 5.33 19.48 8.22
N ILE A 266 6.21 18.54 8.54
CA ILE A 266 6.85 17.67 7.55
C ILE A 266 5.90 16.56 7.12
N ALA A 267 5.70 16.42 5.80
CA ALA A 267 4.76 15.45 5.26
C ALA A 267 5.43 14.27 4.54
N LEU A 268 6.49 14.50 3.77
CA LEU A 268 7.08 13.51 2.87
C LEU A 268 8.45 13.04 3.37
N MET A 269 8.67 11.72 3.27
CA MET A 269 9.94 11.08 3.57
C MET A 269 11.04 11.60 2.65
N GLY A 270 12.17 12.04 3.22
CA GLY A 270 13.36 12.45 2.46
C GLY A 270 13.26 13.78 1.70
N SER A 271 12.16 14.52 1.84
CA SER A 271 12.01 15.85 1.25
C SER A 271 12.13 16.93 2.32
N ASN A 272 12.75 18.07 1.96
CA ASN A 272 12.72 19.32 2.75
C ASN A 272 11.36 20.03 2.64
N PHE A 273 10.30 19.32 2.30
CA PHE A 273 8.97 19.86 2.06
C PHE A 273 8.26 20.12 3.39
N SER A 274 8.10 21.38 3.77
CA SER A 274 7.33 21.81 4.92
C SER A 274 5.97 22.36 4.53
N TRP A 275 4.94 22.00 5.28
CA TRP A 275 3.61 22.58 5.13
C TRP A 275 3.46 23.95 5.81
N SER A 276 4.39 24.33 6.67
CA SER A 276 4.33 25.61 7.41
C SER A 276 5.33 26.63 6.87
N ASN A 277 4.88 27.89 6.85
CA ASN A 277 5.78 29.03 6.66
C ASN A 277 6.51 29.44 7.94
N PHE A 278 6.01 29.04 9.10
CA PHE A 278 6.47 29.56 10.40
C PHE A 278 7.12 28.50 11.28
N LEU A 279 6.59 27.29 11.26
CA LEU A 279 7.11 26.20 12.11
C LEU A 279 8.22 25.42 11.41
N PRO A 280 9.31 25.12 12.13
CA PRO A 280 10.36 24.27 11.59
C PRO A 280 9.89 22.83 11.45
N SER A 281 10.42 22.14 10.46
CA SER A 281 10.23 20.70 10.29
C SER A 281 11.03 19.93 11.34
N ILE A 282 10.39 18.96 11.98
CA ILE A 282 11.01 18.10 12.98
C ILE A 282 11.28 16.74 12.32
N SER A 283 12.54 16.30 12.34
CA SER A 283 12.91 14.99 11.83
C SER A 283 12.25 13.87 12.65
N THR A 284 11.75 12.84 11.96
CA THR A 284 11.04 11.70 12.55
C THR A 284 11.55 10.40 11.98
N ALA A 285 11.24 9.27 12.63
CA ALA A 285 11.63 7.95 12.14
C ALA A 285 10.94 7.58 10.82
N GLY A 286 11.56 6.67 10.05
CA GLY A 286 11.27 6.43 8.63
C GLY A 286 9.81 6.14 8.25
N GLY A 287 9.01 5.46 9.06
CA GLY A 287 7.60 5.13 8.76
C GLY A 287 6.57 6.14 9.26
N GLU A 288 6.97 7.11 10.07
CA GLU A 288 6.06 8.01 10.79
C GLU A 288 5.36 9.05 9.90
N TYR A 289 5.79 9.21 8.65
CA TYR A 289 5.10 10.04 7.65
C TYR A 289 3.63 9.59 7.43
N GLU A 290 3.30 8.35 7.70
CA GLU A 290 1.92 7.84 7.62
C GLU A 290 1.02 8.41 8.72
N GLY A 291 1.60 8.81 9.85
CA GLY A 291 0.94 9.50 10.95
C GLY A 291 0.88 11.01 10.80
N PHE A 292 1.09 11.57 9.60
CA PHE A 292 1.01 13.00 9.36
C PHE A 292 -0.35 13.56 9.80
N GLY A 293 -0.30 14.53 10.71
CA GLY A 293 -1.46 15.11 11.39
C GLY A 293 -1.37 16.62 11.61
N TYR A 294 -0.47 17.30 10.89
CA TYR A 294 -0.23 18.73 11.07
C TYR A 294 -1.51 19.55 11.00
N LEU A 295 -1.83 20.26 12.10
CA LEU A 295 -3.07 21.04 12.24
C LEU A 295 -3.05 22.36 11.44
N GLY A 296 -1.86 22.90 11.11
CA GLY A 296 -1.67 24.28 10.74
C GLY A 296 -1.78 25.22 11.96
N LEU A 297 -1.23 26.43 11.85
CA LEU A 297 -1.25 27.38 12.97
C LEU A 297 -2.66 27.73 13.43
N GLY A 298 -3.63 27.85 12.51
CA GLY A 298 -5.03 28.08 12.88
C GLY A 298 -5.60 26.94 13.72
N GLY A 299 -5.28 25.68 13.35
CA GLY A 299 -5.68 24.49 14.11
C GLY A 299 -4.96 24.39 15.46
N ILE A 300 -3.68 24.76 15.52
CA ILE A 300 -2.91 24.81 16.78
C ILE A 300 -3.52 25.84 17.74
N ILE A 301 -3.94 27.02 17.24
CA ILE A 301 -4.65 28.01 18.04
C ILE A 301 -5.94 27.41 18.61
N LEU A 302 -6.72 26.68 17.80
CA LEU A 302 -7.92 26.00 18.30
C LEU A 302 -7.59 24.98 19.39
N LEU A 303 -6.50 24.22 19.27
CA LEU A 303 -6.06 23.25 20.26
C LEU A 303 -5.65 23.95 21.57
N ILE A 304 -4.91 25.05 21.49
CA ILE A 304 -4.50 25.85 22.67
C ILE A 304 -5.73 26.40 23.36
N LEU A 305 -6.71 26.93 22.65
CA LEU A 305 -7.96 27.44 23.23
C LEU A 305 -8.75 26.30 23.92
N LEU A 306 -8.81 25.12 23.30
CA LEU A 306 -9.44 23.95 23.94
C LEU A 306 -8.75 23.58 25.24
N PHE A 307 -7.41 23.56 25.29
CA PHE A 307 -6.65 23.28 26.49
C PHE A 307 -6.90 24.35 27.58
N PHE A 308 -6.89 25.62 27.22
CA PHE A 308 -7.19 26.72 28.13
C PHE A 308 -8.56 26.61 28.78
N PHE A 309 -9.61 26.35 27.98
CA PHE A 309 -10.96 26.16 28.48
C PHE A 309 -11.12 24.86 29.29
N PHE A 310 -10.36 23.81 28.94
CA PHE A 310 -10.31 22.59 29.74
C PHE A 310 -9.75 22.83 31.13
N VAL A 311 -8.63 23.54 31.25
CA VAL A 311 -8.01 23.90 32.52
C VAL A 311 -8.95 24.77 33.35
N LYS A 312 -9.69 25.69 32.71
CA LYS A 312 -10.71 26.52 33.40
C LYS A 312 -11.98 25.73 33.77
N ARG A 313 -12.00 24.41 33.57
CA ARG A 313 -13.14 23.53 33.87
C ARG A 313 -14.45 24.00 33.23
N GLU A 314 -14.37 24.40 31.99
CA GLU A 314 -15.51 24.91 31.24
C GLU A 314 -16.68 23.90 31.20
N PRO A 315 -17.93 24.29 31.56
CA PRO A 315 -19.09 23.39 31.63
C PRO A 315 -19.42 22.67 30.29
N LEU A 316 -19.06 23.27 29.17
CA LEU A 316 -19.23 22.63 27.84
C LEU A 316 -18.30 21.44 27.64
N LEU A 317 -17.15 21.41 28.33
CA LEU A 317 -16.16 20.35 28.34
C LEU A 317 -16.34 19.40 29.53
N ASN A 318 -17.51 19.39 30.17
CA ASN A 318 -17.79 18.49 31.29
C ASN A 318 -17.70 17.03 30.85
N PHE A 319 -16.86 16.25 31.52
CA PHE A 319 -16.58 14.86 31.21
C PHE A 319 -17.87 13.99 31.12
N LYS A 320 -18.84 14.18 32.04
CA LYS A 320 -20.09 13.41 32.00
C LYS A 320 -20.90 13.63 30.72
N LYS A 321 -20.83 14.84 30.12
CA LYS A 321 -21.56 15.18 28.89
C LYS A 321 -20.85 14.75 27.63
N ILE A 322 -19.51 14.77 27.62
CA ILE A 322 -18.72 14.51 26.41
C ILE A 322 -17.79 13.30 26.56
N ARG A 323 -18.09 12.43 27.55
CA ARG A 323 -17.34 11.20 27.84
C ARG A 323 -16.98 10.37 26.60
N PRO A 324 -17.90 10.08 25.65
CA PRO A 324 -17.56 9.28 24.48
C PRO A 324 -16.47 9.94 23.61
N TYR A 325 -16.43 11.26 23.53
CA TYR A 325 -15.39 11.97 22.78
C TYR A 325 -14.04 11.92 23.47
N TYR A 326 -13.97 11.96 24.81
CA TYR A 326 -12.74 11.75 25.55
C TYR A 326 -12.21 10.32 25.37
N LEU A 327 -13.07 9.32 25.49
CA LEU A 327 -12.73 7.93 25.24
C LEU A 327 -12.19 7.74 23.82
N LEU A 328 -12.84 8.39 22.85
CA LEU A 328 -12.41 8.38 21.47
C LEU A 328 -11.00 8.94 21.31
N VAL A 329 -10.73 10.15 21.85
CA VAL A 329 -9.39 10.76 21.77
C VAL A 329 -8.34 9.84 22.38
N ILE A 330 -8.59 9.26 23.56
CA ILE A 330 -7.63 8.39 24.26
C ILE A 330 -7.37 7.13 23.43
N ILE A 331 -8.41 6.42 23.02
CA ILE A 331 -8.30 5.14 22.28
C ILE A 331 -7.59 5.36 20.94
N PHE A 332 -8.01 6.38 20.18
CA PHE A 332 -7.41 6.66 18.87
C PHE A 332 -5.96 7.12 19.00
N PHE A 333 -5.62 7.89 20.04
CA PHE A 333 -4.24 8.31 20.28
C PHE A 333 -3.33 7.10 20.61
N ILE A 334 -3.77 6.21 21.50
CA ILE A 334 -3.04 5.00 21.88
C ILE A 334 -2.81 4.11 20.63
N ILE A 335 -3.82 3.91 19.81
CA ILE A 335 -3.68 3.14 18.56
C ILE A 335 -2.69 3.82 17.61
N ALA A 336 -2.78 5.15 17.47
CA ALA A 336 -1.97 5.90 16.53
C ALA A 336 -0.47 5.86 16.88
N ILE A 337 -0.10 6.03 18.16
CA ILE A 337 1.30 6.01 18.60
C ILE A 337 1.90 4.60 18.66
N SER A 338 1.03 3.54 18.67
CA SER A 338 1.45 2.13 18.64
C SER A 338 2.25 1.67 19.87
N ASN A 339 3.04 0.61 19.73
CA ASN A 339 3.87 0.00 20.78
C ASN A 339 5.26 0.66 20.90
N THR A 340 5.70 1.42 19.92
CA THR A 340 6.96 2.18 19.97
C THR A 340 6.65 3.67 19.92
N ILE A 341 6.84 4.40 21.00
CA ILE A 341 6.47 5.80 21.13
C ILE A 341 7.68 6.69 20.86
N ASN A 342 7.57 7.61 19.91
CA ASN A 342 8.64 8.53 19.54
C ASN A 342 8.22 9.99 19.73
N ILE A 343 9.18 10.80 20.14
CA ILE A 343 9.12 12.28 20.12
C ILE A 343 10.24 12.78 19.21
N GLY A 344 9.88 13.26 18.01
CA GLY A 344 10.87 13.50 16.97
C GLY A 344 11.59 12.20 16.61
N ASN A 345 12.91 12.20 16.57
CA ASN A 345 13.73 11.00 16.38
C ASN A 345 14.02 10.22 17.66
N PHE A 346 13.62 10.74 18.82
CA PHE A 346 13.90 10.11 20.10
C PHE A 346 12.86 9.04 20.41
N VAL A 347 13.30 7.81 20.71
CA VAL A 347 12.44 6.72 21.18
C VAL A 347 12.21 6.89 22.68
N LEU A 348 10.98 7.24 23.06
CA LEU A 348 10.59 7.39 24.46
C LEU A 348 10.30 6.04 25.12
N LEU A 349 9.62 5.15 24.39
CA LEU A 349 9.20 3.86 24.89
C LEU A 349 9.11 2.85 23.73
N ASP A 350 9.64 1.66 23.96
CA ASP A 350 9.50 0.51 23.03
C ASP A 350 9.00 -0.71 23.79
N ILE A 351 7.76 -1.10 23.55
CA ILE A 351 7.08 -2.20 24.22
C ILE A 351 7.10 -3.42 23.28
N SER A 352 7.79 -4.48 23.68
CA SER A 352 7.74 -5.76 22.98
C SER A 352 6.34 -6.37 23.13
N LEU A 353 5.69 -6.66 22.00
CA LEU A 353 4.35 -7.23 21.99
C LEU A 353 4.40 -8.77 22.09
N PRO A 354 3.47 -9.42 22.82
CA PRO A 354 3.29 -10.85 22.78
C PRO A 354 3.00 -11.33 21.35
N LYS A 355 3.59 -12.46 20.94
CA LYS A 355 3.41 -13.03 19.57
C LYS A 355 1.93 -13.19 19.18
N LEU A 356 1.06 -13.52 20.13
CA LEU A 356 -0.39 -13.66 19.91
C LEU A 356 -1.05 -12.38 19.39
N LEU A 357 -0.52 -11.20 19.75
CA LEU A 357 -1.06 -9.91 19.34
C LEU A 357 -0.57 -9.45 17.95
N TYR A 358 0.50 -10.06 17.40
CA TYR A 358 0.99 -9.66 16.08
C TYR A 358 -0.04 -9.86 14.97
N ALA A 359 -0.78 -10.95 15.00
CA ALA A 359 -1.78 -11.26 13.99
C ALA A 359 -2.90 -10.19 13.92
N PRO A 360 -3.65 -9.88 14.98
CA PRO A 360 -4.67 -8.84 14.93
C PRO A 360 -4.10 -7.44 14.71
N LEU A 361 -2.92 -7.11 15.27
CA LEU A 361 -2.31 -5.80 15.12
C LEU A 361 -1.71 -5.57 13.72
N SER A 362 -1.33 -6.62 13.00
CA SER A 362 -0.89 -6.50 11.60
C SER A 362 -2.01 -6.00 10.67
N ILE A 363 -3.28 -6.16 11.05
CA ILE A 363 -4.42 -5.54 10.36
C ILE A 363 -4.34 -4.02 10.46
N LEU A 364 -3.85 -3.50 11.59
CA LEU A 364 -3.62 -2.09 11.88
C LEU A 364 -2.21 -1.62 11.46
N ARG A 365 -1.62 -2.25 10.44
CA ARG A 365 -0.25 -2.01 9.96
C ARG A 365 0.15 -0.53 9.92
N VAL A 366 -0.77 0.34 9.48
CA VAL A 366 -0.58 1.79 9.37
C VAL A 366 -1.41 2.48 10.45
N SER A 367 -1.02 2.28 11.70
CA SER A 367 -1.73 2.81 12.87
C SER A 367 -1.70 4.33 12.96
N GLY A 368 -0.68 4.99 12.40
CA GLY A 368 -0.54 6.45 12.42
C GLY A 368 -1.74 7.21 11.87
N ARG A 369 -2.48 6.63 10.93
CA ARG A 369 -3.69 7.24 10.34
C ARG A 369 -4.81 7.48 11.36
N PHE A 370 -4.79 6.79 12.51
CA PHE A 370 -5.79 6.95 13.56
C PHE A 370 -5.72 8.32 14.28
N VAL A 371 -4.77 9.20 13.96
CA VAL A 371 -4.78 10.62 14.40
C VAL A 371 -5.91 11.43 13.76
N TRP A 372 -6.46 11.05 12.59
CA TRP A 372 -7.42 11.86 11.83
C TRP A 372 -8.75 12.12 12.55
N PRO A 373 -9.40 11.16 13.23
CA PRO A 373 -10.59 11.45 14.03
C PRO A 373 -10.33 12.49 15.14
N ILE A 374 -9.16 12.44 15.80
CA ILE A 374 -8.76 13.42 16.82
C ILE A 374 -8.58 14.80 16.16
N TYR A 375 -7.91 14.84 15.01
CA TYR A 375 -7.68 16.04 14.21
C TYR A 375 -8.99 16.81 13.97
N TYR A 376 -10.01 16.12 13.45
CA TYR A 376 -11.31 16.73 13.17
C TYR A 376 -12.10 17.09 14.42
N LEU A 377 -11.97 16.33 15.50
CA LEU A 377 -12.60 16.68 16.78
C LEU A 377 -12.04 17.98 17.36
N ILE A 378 -10.72 18.23 17.22
CA ILE A 378 -10.10 19.50 17.63
C ILE A 378 -10.75 20.66 16.89
N PHE A 379 -10.95 20.55 15.58
CA PHE A 379 -11.59 21.60 14.79
C PHE A 379 -13.05 21.80 15.20
N ILE A 380 -13.83 20.73 15.31
CA ILE A 380 -15.24 20.81 15.72
C ILE A 380 -15.37 21.47 17.08
N ALA A 381 -14.64 20.97 18.09
CA ALA A 381 -14.74 21.44 19.47
C ALA A 381 -14.24 22.89 19.61
N GLY A 382 -13.10 23.22 19.02
CA GLY A 382 -12.53 24.58 19.07
C GLY A 382 -13.47 25.63 18.46
N LEU A 383 -14.00 25.35 17.27
CA LEU A 383 -14.90 26.28 16.58
C LEU A 383 -16.24 26.45 17.32
N VAL A 384 -16.79 25.36 17.86
CA VAL A 384 -18.03 25.44 18.66
C VAL A 384 -17.80 26.22 19.95
N LEU A 385 -16.66 26.03 20.62
CA LEU A 385 -16.30 26.77 21.84
C LEU A 385 -16.15 28.26 21.57
N ILE A 386 -15.44 28.67 20.54
CA ILE A 386 -15.31 30.09 20.14
C ILE A 386 -16.69 30.71 20.00
N TYR A 387 -17.56 30.08 19.20
CA TYR A 387 -18.90 30.62 18.95
C TYR A 387 -19.77 30.76 20.22
N LYS A 388 -19.63 29.80 21.16
CA LYS A 388 -20.44 29.78 22.38
C LYS A 388 -19.89 30.64 23.50
N LYS A 389 -18.58 30.98 23.50
CA LYS A 389 -17.92 31.69 24.60
C LYS A 389 -17.65 33.16 24.30
N ILE A 390 -17.60 33.53 23.06
CA ILE A 390 -17.44 34.93 22.69
C ILE A 390 -18.81 35.62 22.81
N GLU A 391 -18.83 36.74 23.53
CA GLU A 391 -20.06 37.44 23.88
C GLU A 391 -20.92 37.82 22.68
N THR A 392 -20.29 38.30 21.61
CA THR A 392 -21.02 38.68 20.42
C THR A 392 -20.73 37.76 19.22
N LYS A 393 -21.75 37.44 18.45
CA LYS A 393 -21.59 36.66 17.20
C LYS A 393 -20.67 37.34 16.19
N LYS A 394 -20.62 38.68 16.17
CA LYS A 394 -19.73 39.47 15.32
C LYS A 394 -18.25 39.22 15.70
N ASN A 395 -17.93 39.25 16.97
CA ASN A 395 -16.57 39.01 17.47
C ASN A 395 -16.17 37.53 17.26
N ALA A 396 -17.07 36.56 17.48
CA ALA A 396 -16.83 35.15 17.18
C ALA A 396 -16.50 34.93 15.69
N LEU A 397 -17.25 35.61 14.81
CA LEU A 397 -16.97 35.56 13.37
C LEU A 397 -15.64 36.22 12.99
N LEU A 398 -15.30 37.36 13.61
CA LEU A 398 -14.03 38.03 13.40
C LEU A 398 -12.85 37.14 13.81
N ILE A 399 -12.91 36.53 14.98
CA ILE A 399 -11.88 35.58 15.48
C ILE A 399 -11.74 34.41 14.52
N LEU A 400 -12.84 33.83 14.06
CA LEU A 400 -12.83 32.76 13.06
C LEU A 400 -12.12 33.19 11.76
N ILE A 401 -12.40 34.40 11.26
CA ILE A 401 -11.75 34.93 10.05
C ILE A 401 -10.25 35.10 10.27
N ILE A 402 -9.84 35.60 11.45
CA ILE A 402 -8.42 35.74 11.80
C ILE A 402 -7.74 34.36 11.82
N ILE A 403 -8.36 33.38 12.47
CA ILE A 403 -7.82 32.01 12.55
C ILE A 403 -7.70 31.40 11.14
N LEU A 404 -8.73 31.58 10.29
CA LEU A 404 -8.69 31.11 8.91
C LEU A 404 -7.58 31.80 8.09
N PHE A 405 -7.40 33.11 8.27
CA PHE A 405 -6.35 33.85 7.61
C PHE A 405 -4.95 33.38 8.03
N ILE A 406 -4.72 33.18 9.32
CA ILE A 406 -3.49 32.60 9.86
C ILE A 406 -3.26 31.20 9.27
N GLN A 407 -4.29 30.36 9.22
CA GLN A 407 -4.22 29.02 8.61
C GLN A 407 -3.76 29.10 7.15
N ILE A 408 -4.38 29.97 6.35
CA ILE A 408 -4.05 30.13 4.91
C ILE A 408 -2.61 30.58 4.73
N ILE A 409 -2.16 31.59 5.50
CA ILE A 409 -0.78 32.07 5.41
C ILE A 409 0.20 30.96 5.80
N ASP A 410 -0.07 30.28 6.89
CA ASP A 410 0.81 29.23 7.39
C ASP A 410 1.02 28.11 6.37
N ILE A 411 -0.06 27.59 5.81
CA ILE A 411 0.01 26.44 4.89
C ILE A 411 0.28 26.84 3.43
N SER A 412 0.40 28.13 3.12
CA SER A 412 0.54 28.61 1.76
C SER A 412 1.82 28.12 1.06
N SER A 413 2.93 27.99 1.81
CA SER A 413 4.17 27.40 1.29
C SER A 413 3.97 25.94 0.88
N GLY A 414 3.36 25.16 1.75
CA GLY A 414 3.02 23.76 1.49
C GLY A 414 2.11 23.62 0.25
N LEU A 415 1.05 24.42 0.17
CA LEU A 415 0.15 24.41 -0.98
C LEU A 415 0.85 24.84 -2.28
N LYS A 416 1.67 25.89 -2.23
CA LYS A 416 2.45 26.35 -3.38
C LYS A 416 3.44 25.30 -3.86
N ASN A 417 4.20 24.72 -2.93
CA ASN A 417 5.15 23.65 -3.26
C ASN A 417 4.42 22.40 -3.79
N TYR A 418 3.26 22.08 -3.24
CA TYR A 418 2.41 21.00 -3.70
C TYR A 418 1.93 21.22 -5.14
N ILE A 419 1.44 22.41 -5.49
CA ILE A 419 1.02 22.77 -6.84
C ILE A 419 2.22 22.83 -7.79
N ASN A 420 3.34 23.44 -7.37
CA ASN A 420 4.53 23.62 -8.21
C ASN A 420 5.33 22.32 -8.41
N SER A 421 5.22 21.34 -7.51
CA SER A 421 5.96 20.08 -7.61
C SER A 421 5.59 19.28 -8.87
N LYS A 422 4.58 19.75 -9.62
CA LYS A 422 4.09 19.09 -10.84
C LYS A 422 3.84 17.57 -10.65
N ILE A 423 3.62 17.16 -9.40
CA ILE A 423 3.30 15.75 -9.08
C ILE A 423 2.15 15.27 -9.96
N PHE A 424 1.23 16.20 -10.32
CA PHE A 424 0.09 15.93 -11.19
C PHE A 424 0.30 16.38 -12.65
N LEU A 425 1.35 17.19 -12.93
CA LEU A 425 1.56 17.79 -14.25
C LEU A 425 2.84 17.27 -14.93
N ARG A 426 3.55 16.34 -14.33
CA ARG A 426 4.60 15.64 -15.04
C ARG A 426 3.96 14.81 -16.15
N ASN A 427 3.72 15.54 -17.26
CA ASN A 427 3.58 14.97 -18.60
C ASN A 427 4.94 14.36 -19.04
N GLU A 428 5.67 13.71 -18.17
CA GLU A 428 6.57 12.67 -18.59
C GLU A 428 5.65 11.58 -19.15
N LYS A 429 5.22 11.81 -20.41
CA LYS A 429 4.80 10.71 -21.26
C LYS A 429 5.91 9.69 -21.08
N ILE A 430 5.62 8.59 -20.38
CA ILE A 430 6.43 7.39 -20.50
C ILE A 430 6.13 6.93 -21.92
N THR A 431 6.75 7.65 -22.87
CA THR A 431 6.68 7.31 -24.27
C THR A 431 7.57 6.10 -24.41
N LEU A 432 6.96 4.97 -24.50
CA LEU A 432 7.62 3.76 -24.94
C LEU A 432 7.70 3.89 -26.47
N ASP A 433 8.61 4.74 -26.95
CA ASP A 433 8.69 5.14 -28.37
C ASP A 433 9.33 4.05 -29.25
N ASP A 434 9.91 3.01 -28.65
CA ASP A 434 10.53 1.93 -29.42
C ASP A 434 9.47 1.06 -30.10
N PRO A 435 9.67 0.67 -31.38
CA PRO A 435 8.76 -0.17 -32.16
C PRO A 435 8.36 -1.48 -31.47
N ILE A 436 9.21 -2.05 -30.61
CA ILE A 436 8.89 -3.28 -29.86
C ILE A 436 7.66 -3.12 -28.96
N TRP A 437 7.49 -1.94 -28.35
CA TRP A 437 6.36 -1.67 -27.48
C TRP A 437 5.05 -1.56 -28.27
N ASN A 438 5.10 -1.02 -29.48
CA ASN A 438 3.96 -0.98 -30.38
C ASN A 438 3.57 -2.39 -30.82
N LEU A 439 4.55 -3.24 -31.10
CA LEU A 439 4.32 -4.64 -31.43
C LEU A 439 3.70 -5.38 -30.23
N ILE A 440 4.26 -5.23 -29.03
CA ILE A 440 3.72 -5.85 -27.81
C ILE A 440 2.29 -5.40 -27.56
N SER A 441 2.02 -4.11 -27.73
CA SER A 441 0.69 -3.52 -27.54
C SER A 441 -0.37 -4.09 -28.49
N LYS A 442 0.01 -4.45 -29.73
CA LYS A 442 -0.90 -4.95 -30.77
C LYS A 442 -1.06 -6.47 -30.74
N ASP A 443 0.05 -7.19 -30.64
CA ASP A 443 0.09 -8.63 -30.92
C ASP A 443 -0.06 -9.50 -29.66
N PHE A 444 0.16 -8.94 -28.46
CA PHE A 444 0.13 -9.70 -27.22
C PHE A 444 -1.02 -9.27 -26.32
N GLN A 445 -1.60 -10.27 -25.63
CA GLN A 445 -2.70 -10.04 -24.68
C GLN A 445 -2.29 -10.21 -23.23
N ILE A 446 -1.11 -10.78 -22.97
CA ILE A 446 -0.65 -11.11 -21.63
C ILE A 446 0.77 -10.55 -21.43
N ILE A 447 0.95 -9.74 -20.41
CA ILE A 447 2.26 -9.31 -19.94
C ILE A 447 2.47 -9.84 -18.53
N ARG A 448 3.63 -10.50 -18.31
CA ARG A 448 4.03 -11.07 -17.03
C ARG A 448 5.40 -10.58 -16.58
N ILE A 449 5.70 -10.77 -15.28
CA ILE A 449 7.04 -10.58 -14.73
C ILE A 449 7.69 -11.94 -14.43
N THR A 450 9.01 -11.98 -14.51
CA THR A 450 9.75 -13.22 -14.23
C THR A 450 9.83 -13.54 -12.74
N TYR A 451 9.76 -12.53 -11.86
CA TYR A 451 9.69 -12.69 -10.42
C TYR A 451 8.44 -12.04 -9.85
N LEU A 452 7.43 -12.85 -9.57
CA LEU A 452 6.11 -12.39 -9.15
C LEU A 452 6.15 -11.80 -7.74
N LYS A 453 6.02 -10.49 -7.65
CA LYS A 453 5.87 -9.68 -6.41
C LYS A 453 5.20 -8.35 -6.74
N ASN A 454 4.82 -7.59 -5.71
CA ASN A 454 4.51 -6.17 -5.91
C ASN A 454 5.69 -5.46 -6.58
N SER A 455 5.46 -4.85 -7.72
CA SER A 455 6.50 -4.26 -8.56
C SER A 455 6.07 -2.87 -9.05
N PRO A 456 5.93 -1.87 -8.14
CA PRO A 456 5.45 -0.54 -8.51
C PRO A 456 6.32 0.14 -9.57
N GLN A 457 7.63 -0.06 -9.53
CA GLN A 457 8.55 0.51 -10.53
C GLN A 457 8.30 -0.08 -11.94
N VAL A 458 8.18 -1.40 -12.05
CA VAL A 458 7.89 -2.06 -13.35
C VAL A 458 6.50 -1.67 -13.84
N LEU A 459 5.53 -1.60 -12.94
CA LEU A 459 4.18 -1.15 -13.26
C LEU A 459 4.18 0.29 -13.81
N TYR A 460 4.96 1.20 -13.21
CA TYR A 460 5.13 2.54 -13.72
C TYR A 460 5.77 2.56 -15.11
N GLN A 461 6.86 1.81 -15.33
CA GLN A 461 7.55 1.74 -16.62
C GLN A 461 6.69 1.13 -17.73
N THR A 462 5.78 0.22 -17.40
CA THR A 462 4.89 -0.46 -18.38
C THR A 462 3.49 0.15 -18.46
N ALA A 463 3.23 1.22 -17.72
CA ALA A 463 1.89 1.79 -17.56
C ALA A 463 1.23 2.16 -18.89
N ASN A 464 1.97 2.74 -19.82
CA ASN A 464 1.42 3.15 -21.12
C ASN A 464 0.86 1.95 -21.89
N ILE A 465 1.58 0.82 -21.90
CA ILE A 465 1.12 -0.42 -22.56
C ILE A 465 -0.08 -1.00 -21.82
N LEU A 466 -0.01 -1.02 -20.48
CA LEU A 466 -1.10 -1.54 -19.66
C LEU A 466 -2.37 -0.69 -19.76
N LEU A 467 -2.25 0.63 -19.99
CA LEU A 467 -3.39 1.53 -20.12
C LEU A 467 -3.93 1.64 -21.54
N ASN A 468 -3.06 1.68 -22.55
CA ASN A 468 -3.42 2.00 -23.93
C ASN A 468 -3.32 0.81 -24.88
N GLY A 469 -2.61 -0.27 -24.50
CA GLY A 469 -2.46 -1.46 -25.33
C GLY A 469 -3.62 -2.45 -25.21
N ASN A 470 -3.61 -3.47 -26.10
CA ASN A 470 -4.58 -4.57 -26.12
C ASN A 470 -4.35 -5.61 -25.00
N ILE A 471 -3.60 -5.26 -23.95
CA ILE A 471 -3.29 -6.17 -22.87
C ILE A 471 -4.55 -6.46 -22.05
N LYS A 472 -4.91 -7.73 -21.99
CA LYS A 472 -6.09 -8.22 -21.26
C LYS A 472 -5.77 -8.76 -19.88
N LYS A 473 -4.52 -9.24 -19.67
CA LYS A 473 -4.11 -9.88 -18.41
C LYS A 473 -2.70 -9.49 -18.04
N THR A 474 -2.46 -9.25 -16.75
CA THR A 474 -1.12 -8.95 -16.24
C THR A 474 -0.92 -9.46 -14.81
N ASP A 475 0.30 -9.86 -14.50
CA ASP A 475 0.78 -10.06 -13.13
C ASP A 475 1.76 -8.97 -12.67
N ILE A 476 1.87 -7.88 -13.45
CA ILE A 476 2.49 -6.65 -12.99
C ILE A 476 1.46 -5.90 -12.16
N PHE A 477 1.62 -5.89 -10.85
CA PHE A 477 0.64 -5.30 -9.93
C PHE A 477 1.28 -4.56 -8.77
N ASN A 478 0.46 -3.71 -8.13
CA ASN A 478 0.69 -3.14 -6.82
C ASN A 478 -0.60 -3.30 -6.01
N LEU A 479 -0.63 -4.29 -5.11
CA LEU A 479 -1.78 -4.64 -4.29
C LEU A 479 -1.45 -4.37 -2.82
N GLY A 480 -2.36 -3.77 -2.09
CA GLY A 480 -2.24 -3.58 -0.66
C GLY A 480 -2.08 -4.92 0.09
N ARG A 481 -2.72 -5.97 -0.43
CA ARG A 481 -2.61 -7.36 0.05
C ARG A 481 -2.78 -8.33 -1.11
N TYR A 482 -2.04 -9.44 -1.08
CA TYR A 482 -2.18 -10.55 -2.04
C TYR A 482 -1.86 -11.88 -1.39
N ASN A 483 -2.36 -12.97 -1.97
CA ASN A 483 -2.16 -14.32 -1.47
C ASN A 483 -0.72 -14.79 -1.74
N ARG A 484 0.13 -14.78 -0.70
CA ARG A 484 1.56 -15.13 -0.80
C ARG A 484 1.78 -16.60 -1.13
N LYS A 485 0.93 -17.50 -0.62
CA LYS A 485 0.99 -18.93 -0.92
C LYS A 485 0.74 -19.18 -2.42
N LYS A 486 -0.32 -18.59 -2.98
CA LYS A 486 -0.58 -18.67 -4.42
C LYS A 486 0.55 -18.06 -5.24
N ALA A 487 1.11 -16.93 -4.81
CA ALA A 487 2.25 -16.31 -5.48
C ALA A 487 3.49 -17.20 -5.49
N SER A 488 3.77 -17.92 -4.41
CA SER A 488 4.85 -18.91 -4.32
C SER A 488 4.63 -20.08 -5.29
N ILE A 489 3.44 -20.68 -5.26
CA ILE A 489 3.08 -21.77 -6.17
C ILE A 489 3.25 -21.33 -7.64
N TYR A 490 2.78 -20.12 -7.94
CA TYR A 490 2.86 -19.57 -9.29
C TYR A 490 4.31 -19.28 -9.73
N ARG A 491 5.17 -18.73 -8.86
CA ARG A 491 6.62 -18.55 -9.17
C ARG A 491 7.27 -19.88 -9.52
N ASN A 492 7.01 -20.92 -8.73
CA ASN A 492 7.57 -22.25 -8.98
C ASN A 492 7.13 -22.81 -10.33
N LYS A 493 5.83 -22.71 -10.66
CA LYS A 493 5.30 -23.11 -11.98
C LYS A 493 5.95 -22.31 -13.11
N THR A 494 6.17 -21.02 -12.94
CA THR A 494 6.84 -20.17 -13.94
C THR A 494 8.29 -20.62 -14.13
N TYR A 495 9.01 -20.96 -13.07
CA TYR A 495 10.39 -21.45 -13.17
C TYR A 495 10.46 -22.83 -13.84
N GLU A 496 9.53 -23.73 -13.57
CA GLU A 496 9.41 -25.00 -14.30
C GLU A 496 9.17 -24.79 -15.79
N ASN A 497 8.26 -23.88 -16.16
CA ASN A 497 8.03 -23.51 -17.55
C ASN A 497 9.29 -22.93 -18.21
N PHE A 498 10.07 -22.11 -17.53
CA PHE A 498 11.34 -21.61 -18.05
C PHE A 498 12.36 -22.73 -18.26
N ARG A 499 12.52 -23.66 -17.30
CA ARG A 499 13.43 -24.80 -17.41
C ARG A 499 13.09 -25.73 -18.58
N ASN A 500 11.79 -25.94 -18.79
CA ASN A 500 11.28 -26.83 -19.84
C ASN A 500 11.05 -26.12 -21.18
N ASN A 501 11.43 -24.84 -21.31
CA ASN A 501 11.14 -23.97 -22.46
C ASN A 501 9.66 -24.02 -22.92
N ASN A 502 8.76 -24.17 -21.96
CA ASN A 502 7.31 -24.22 -22.19
C ASN A 502 6.68 -22.84 -21.99
N LEU A 503 6.90 -21.94 -22.95
CA LEU A 503 6.39 -20.58 -22.90
C LEU A 503 5.16 -20.39 -23.78
N ASN A 504 4.14 -19.74 -23.22
CA ASN A 504 2.96 -19.37 -23.99
C ASN A 504 3.31 -18.27 -24.99
N LYS A 505 3.07 -18.54 -26.28
CA LYS A 505 3.38 -17.63 -27.40
C LYS A 505 2.68 -16.27 -27.33
N ASN A 506 1.55 -16.18 -26.63
CA ASN A 506 0.78 -14.94 -26.47
C ASN A 506 1.21 -14.13 -25.23
N THR A 507 2.30 -14.53 -24.57
CA THR A 507 2.77 -13.90 -23.32
C THR A 507 4.14 -13.26 -23.53
N VAL A 508 4.26 -12.02 -23.08
CA VAL A 508 5.54 -11.30 -22.96
C VAL A 508 5.96 -11.30 -21.51
N PHE A 509 7.24 -11.49 -21.24
CA PHE A 509 7.78 -11.45 -19.88
C PHE A 509 8.72 -10.24 -19.71
N ILE A 510 8.42 -9.40 -18.71
CA ILE A 510 9.34 -8.37 -18.24
C ILE A 510 10.29 -9.00 -17.22
N VAL A 511 11.57 -8.94 -17.48
CA VAL A 511 12.59 -9.49 -16.59
C VAL A 511 12.91 -8.45 -15.52
N ASN A 512 12.27 -8.57 -14.38
CA ASN A 512 12.35 -7.61 -13.27
C ASN A 512 13.46 -7.94 -12.24
N ASN A 513 14.37 -8.85 -12.58
CA ASN A 513 15.50 -9.25 -11.77
C ASN A 513 16.69 -9.64 -12.66
N LYS A 514 17.84 -8.97 -12.52
CA LYS A 514 19.05 -9.24 -13.30
C LYS A 514 19.57 -10.68 -13.14
N ASN A 515 19.41 -11.25 -11.96
CA ASN A 515 19.82 -12.62 -11.70
C ASN A 515 18.99 -13.63 -12.50
N HIS A 516 17.68 -13.36 -12.64
CA HIS A 516 16.82 -14.14 -13.54
C HIS A 516 17.28 -14.02 -14.98
N LEU A 517 17.66 -12.82 -15.41
CA LEU A 517 18.14 -12.61 -16.78
C LEU A 517 19.35 -13.49 -17.12
N ARG A 518 20.34 -13.59 -16.20
CA ARG A 518 21.51 -14.46 -16.38
C ARG A 518 21.11 -15.92 -16.54
N ASN A 519 20.17 -16.38 -15.71
CA ASN A 519 19.64 -17.75 -15.81
C ASN A 519 18.89 -17.99 -17.11
N LEU A 520 18.03 -17.07 -17.50
CA LEU A 520 17.25 -17.16 -18.74
C LEU A 520 18.16 -17.15 -19.96
N LYS A 521 19.29 -16.40 -19.93
CA LYS A 521 20.32 -16.44 -20.97
C LYS A 521 20.87 -17.87 -21.17
N LEU A 522 21.12 -18.59 -20.07
CA LEU A 522 21.58 -19.97 -20.14
C LEU A 522 20.51 -20.93 -20.66
N LEU A 523 19.32 -20.86 -20.07
CA LEU A 523 18.21 -21.76 -20.40
C LEU A 523 17.76 -21.62 -21.85
N PHE A 524 17.82 -20.40 -22.39
CA PHE A 524 17.31 -20.09 -23.71
C PHE A 524 18.39 -19.84 -24.77
N LYS A 525 19.65 -20.20 -24.50
CA LYS A 525 20.76 -20.03 -25.46
C LYS A 525 20.44 -20.64 -26.83
N GLU A 526 19.90 -21.85 -26.85
CA GLU A 526 19.56 -22.63 -28.07
C GLU A 526 18.10 -22.46 -28.49
N SER A 527 17.31 -21.67 -27.76
CA SER A 527 15.88 -21.44 -28.06
C SER A 527 15.67 -20.34 -29.08
N ASN A 528 14.44 -20.27 -29.65
CA ASN A 528 14.02 -19.21 -30.54
C ASN A 528 13.47 -17.96 -29.80
N ASN A 529 13.69 -17.86 -28.48
CA ASN A 529 13.18 -16.76 -27.68
C ASN A 529 14.02 -15.49 -27.87
N GLY A 530 13.38 -14.33 -28.05
CA GLY A 530 14.05 -13.05 -28.22
C GLY A 530 14.17 -12.30 -26.90
N PHE A 531 15.32 -11.63 -26.72
CA PHE A 531 15.62 -10.76 -25.59
C PHE A 531 15.84 -9.34 -26.08
N PHE A 532 15.11 -8.38 -25.53
CA PHE A 532 15.16 -6.99 -25.95
C PHE A 532 15.41 -6.10 -24.71
N PHE A 533 16.37 -5.19 -24.81
CA PHE A 533 16.61 -4.20 -23.76
C PHE A 533 16.10 -2.84 -24.21
N ARG A 534 15.00 -2.37 -23.60
CA ARG A 534 14.33 -1.12 -23.98
C ARG A 534 13.87 -0.37 -22.72
N ASN A 535 14.10 0.93 -22.69
CA ASN A 535 13.66 1.81 -21.61
C ASN A 535 14.06 1.28 -20.21
N ASN A 536 15.31 0.78 -20.09
CA ASN A 536 15.84 0.14 -18.87
C ASN A 536 15.08 -1.12 -18.41
N LEU A 537 14.35 -1.76 -19.32
CA LEU A 537 13.67 -3.03 -19.08
C LEU A 537 14.20 -4.09 -20.03
N TRP A 538 14.43 -5.28 -19.51
CA TRP A 538 14.61 -6.48 -20.30
C TRP A 538 13.26 -7.13 -20.57
N VAL A 539 13.03 -7.47 -21.84
CA VAL A 539 11.80 -8.08 -22.33
C VAL A 539 12.14 -9.41 -23.00
N LEU A 540 11.51 -10.48 -22.54
CA LEU A 540 11.60 -11.80 -23.14
C LEU A 540 10.32 -12.06 -23.95
N ILE A 541 10.46 -12.30 -25.24
CA ILE A 541 9.36 -12.60 -26.14
C ILE A 541 9.57 -14.00 -26.75
N PRO A 542 8.67 -14.96 -26.50
CA PRO A 542 8.78 -16.31 -27.06
C PRO A 542 8.78 -16.31 -28.59
N ASN A 543 9.67 -17.08 -29.21
CA ASN A 543 9.82 -17.25 -30.68
C ASN A 543 10.16 -15.96 -31.45
N TYR A 544 10.75 -14.95 -30.84
CA TYR A 544 11.12 -13.68 -31.47
C TYR A 544 12.63 -13.47 -31.63
N LYS A 545 13.44 -14.52 -31.53
CA LYS A 545 14.90 -14.45 -31.67
C LYS A 545 15.33 -13.85 -33.01
N SER A 546 14.63 -14.23 -34.11
CA SER A 546 14.89 -13.73 -35.46
C SER A 546 14.58 -12.22 -35.65
N LYS A 547 13.88 -11.61 -34.72
CA LYS A 547 13.57 -10.17 -34.73
C LYS A 547 14.58 -9.33 -33.95
N MET A 548 15.57 -9.93 -33.29
CA MET A 548 16.65 -9.24 -32.59
C MET A 548 17.60 -8.58 -33.60
N ASN A 549 17.90 -7.32 -33.38
CA ASN A 549 18.86 -6.56 -34.18
C ASN A 549 20.28 -6.62 -33.56
N LYS A 550 21.26 -5.99 -34.23
CA LYS A 550 22.65 -5.97 -33.73
C LYS A 550 22.80 -5.39 -32.34
N ASN A 551 22.02 -4.37 -31.98
CA ASN A 551 22.05 -3.77 -30.66
C ASN A 551 21.49 -4.73 -29.60
N ASP A 552 20.40 -5.44 -29.91
CA ASP A 552 19.80 -6.44 -29.01
C ASP A 552 20.80 -7.54 -28.70
N TRP A 553 21.50 -8.04 -29.72
CA TRP A 553 22.55 -9.04 -29.55
C TRP A 553 23.73 -8.50 -28.74
N SER A 554 24.20 -7.27 -29.00
CA SER A 554 25.27 -6.63 -28.24
C SER A 554 24.90 -6.50 -26.77
N GLU A 555 23.70 -6.05 -26.44
CA GLU A 555 23.23 -5.95 -25.06
C GLU A 555 23.05 -7.32 -24.40
N PHE A 556 22.54 -8.30 -25.15
CA PHE A 556 22.37 -9.67 -24.66
C PHE A 556 23.75 -10.33 -24.37
N ASP A 557 24.74 -10.11 -25.21
CA ASP A 557 26.09 -10.67 -25.01
C ASP A 557 26.81 -10.07 -23.81
N LYS A 558 26.55 -8.78 -23.49
CA LYS A 558 27.08 -8.11 -22.29
C LYS A 558 26.57 -8.71 -20.96
N ILE A 559 25.46 -9.48 -20.99
CA ILE A 559 24.96 -10.15 -19.80
C ILE A 559 25.97 -11.21 -19.37
N ASP A 560 26.69 -10.96 -18.28
CA ASP A 560 27.67 -11.88 -17.74
C ASP A 560 27.34 -12.31 -16.31
N PHE A 561 28.01 -13.39 -15.87
CA PHE A 561 27.82 -13.93 -14.54
C PHE A 561 28.68 -13.17 -13.54
N VAL A 562 28.21 -13.16 -12.27
CA VAL A 562 28.96 -12.57 -11.17
C VAL A 562 30.23 -13.34 -10.92
N GLU A 563 31.32 -12.63 -10.72
CA GLU A 563 32.63 -13.19 -10.42
C GLU A 563 32.79 -13.41 -8.90
N ILE A 564 33.23 -14.59 -8.50
CA ILE A 564 33.69 -14.89 -7.13
C ILE A 564 35.20 -15.12 -7.15
N PHE A 565 35.83 -14.59 -6.13
CA PHE A 565 37.29 -14.74 -5.93
C PHE A 565 37.54 -15.74 -4.80
N PRO A 566 38.48 -16.67 -4.94
CA PRO A 566 38.91 -17.54 -3.84
C PRO A 566 39.31 -16.74 -2.60
N GLY A 567 38.99 -17.26 -1.42
CA GLY A 567 39.28 -16.63 -0.12
C GLY A 567 38.34 -15.49 0.27
N LYS A 568 37.38 -15.06 -0.59
CA LYS A 568 36.42 -13.98 -0.27
C LYS A 568 35.04 -14.52 -0.02
N GLU A 569 34.38 -14.05 1.07
CA GLU A 569 32.99 -14.35 1.36
C GLU A 569 32.07 -13.55 0.43
N LYS A 570 31.17 -14.23 -0.24
CA LYS A 570 30.07 -13.61 -1.01
C LYS A 570 28.74 -13.82 -0.27
N LYS A 571 28.17 -12.72 0.23
CA LYS A 571 26.83 -12.75 0.84
C LYS A 571 25.76 -12.88 -0.24
N LEU A 572 24.70 -13.63 0.05
CA LEU A 572 23.61 -13.85 -0.90
C LEU A 572 22.44 -12.91 -0.60
N GLN A 573 22.03 -12.15 -1.63
CA GLN A 573 20.90 -11.23 -1.57
C GLN A 573 20.14 -11.24 -2.91
N ILE A 574 18.83 -11.23 -2.91
CA ILE A 574 18.02 -11.28 -4.14
C ILE A 574 18.09 -9.99 -4.96
N HIS A 575 18.20 -8.86 -4.30
CA HIS A 575 18.12 -7.55 -4.95
C HIS A 575 19.51 -6.94 -5.27
N ASP A 576 20.56 -7.62 -4.91
CA ASP A 576 21.91 -7.20 -5.26
C ASP A 576 22.20 -7.58 -6.72
N GLU A 577 22.59 -6.59 -7.52
CA GLU A 577 22.99 -6.79 -8.92
C GLU A 577 24.21 -7.70 -9.07
N GLU A 578 25.03 -7.76 -8.05
CA GLU A 578 26.18 -8.66 -7.95
C GLU A 578 25.86 -9.99 -7.25
N SER A 579 24.59 -10.30 -7.02
CA SER A 579 24.21 -11.57 -6.42
C SER A 579 24.39 -12.74 -7.40
N VAL A 580 24.81 -13.88 -6.86
CA VAL A 580 24.99 -15.14 -7.60
C VAL A 580 23.73 -16.01 -7.63
N VAL A 581 22.66 -15.59 -6.95
CA VAL A 581 21.42 -16.38 -6.91
C VAL A 581 20.72 -16.38 -8.27
N GLY A 582 20.19 -17.51 -8.66
CA GLY A 582 19.45 -17.66 -9.90
C GLY A 582 17.93 -17.78 -9.69
N LEU A 583 17.30 -18.80 -10.30
CA LEU A 583 15.89 -19.11 -10.11
C LEU A 583 15.67 -19.89 -8.81
N GLY A 584 14.45 -19.81 -8.26
CA GLY A 584 14.04 -20.60 -7.10
C GLY A 584 14.43 -20.00 -5.74
N TRP A 585 14.67 -18.69 -5.67
CA TRP A 585 15.02 -18.00 -4.43
C TRP A 585 13.98 -16.95 -4.03
N THR A 586 13.88 -16.71 -2.73
CA THR A 586 13.06 -15.65 -2.16
C THR A 586 13.80 -14.96 -1.02
N HIS A 587 13.45 -13.69 -0.76
CA HIS A 587 14.13 -12.89 0.27
C HIS A 587 13.83 -13.40 1.68
N ASN A 588 14.79 -13.22 2.59
CA ASN A 588 14.58 -13.37 4.02
C ASN A 588 13.97 -12.07 4.59
N LEU A 589 12.97 -12.20 5.45
CA LEU A 589 12.34 -11.05 6.13
C LEU A 589 13.32 -10.31 7.04
N ASN A 590 14.35 -10.99 7.54
CA ASN A 590 15.36 -10.44 8.45
C ASN A 590 16.62 -9.93 7.73
N PHE A 591 16.60 -9.76 6.41
CA PHE A 591 17.66 -9.20 5.56
C PHE A 591 19.02 -9.95 5.54
N SER A 592 19.16 -11.07 6.23
CA SER A 592 20.36 -11.91 6.16
C SER A 592 20.10 -13.17 5.34
N GLY A 593 20.74 -13.26 4.15
CA GLY A 593 20.63 -14.42 3.26
C GLY A 593 19.35 -14.51 2.45
N VAL A 594 19.20 -15.61 1.72
CA VAL A 594 18.08 -15.91 0.82
C VAL A 594 17.55 -17.32 1.07
N TRP A 595 16.22 -17.48 1.04
CA TRP A 595 15.58 -18.79 1.14
C TRP A 595 15.44 -19.43 -0.23
N THR A 596 15.71 -20.74 -0.32
CA THR A 596 15.21 -21.53 -1.47
C THR A 596 13.69 -21.56 -1.44
N GLU A 597 13.04 -21.44 -2.60
CA GLU A 597 11.58 -21.44 -2.74
C GLU A 597 11.16 -22.50 -3.77
N GLY A 598 10.30 -23.42 -3.35
CA GLY A 598 9.88 -24.57 -4.18
C GLY A 598 10.88 -25.70 -4.18
N ASN A 599 10.80 -26.54 -5.21
CA ASN A 599 11.55 -27.79 -5.26
C ASN A 599 12.96 -27.65 -5.82
N GLU A 600 13.30 -26.49 -6.40
CA GLU A 600 14.61 -26.30 -7.01
C GLU A 600 15.04 -24.84 -6.98
N ALA A 601 16.29 -24.60 -6.53
CA ALA A 601 16.94 -23.31 -6.56
C ALA A 601 18.35 -23.45 -7.11
N ASN A 602 18.91 -22.39 -7.72
CA ASN A 602 20.28 -22.47 -8.22
C ASN A 602 21.11 -21.22 -7.93
N ILE A 603 22.42 -21.42 -7.85
CA ILE A 603 23.47 -20.40 -7.77
C ILE A 603 24.30 -20.52 -9.03
N ILE A 604 24.67 -19.38 -9.65
CA ILE A 604 25.50 -19.35 -10.85
C ILE A 604 26.53 -18.24 -10.73
N PHE A 605 27.81 -18.58 -10.95
CA PHE A 605 28.91 -17.64 -10.83
C PHE A 605 30.07 -18.02 -11.77
N LYS A 606 31.00 -17.08 -12.00
CA LYS A 606 32.32 -17.31 -12.56
C LYS A 606 33.37 -17.32 -11.44
N LEU A 607 34.32 -18.20 -11.54
CA LEU A 607 35.51 -18.18 -10.69
C LEU A 607 36.60 -17.34 -11.38
N LYS A 608 37.21 -16.42 -10.66
CA LYS A 608 38.26 -15.54 -11.17
C LYS A 608 39.49 -15.62 -10.28
N ASN A 609 40.67 -15.44 -10.88
CA ASN A 609 41.98 -15.51 -10.20
C ASN A 609 42.17 -16.82 -9.42
N TYR A 610 41.85 -17.93 -10.06
CA TYR A 610 41.96 -19.25 -9.46
C TYR A 610 43.25 -19.97 -9.94
N GLU A 611 43.77 -20.83 -9.08
CA GLU A 611 44.81 -21.80 -9.39
C GLU A 611 44.20 -23.11 -9.89
N PRO A 612 44.93 -23.92 -10.68
CA PRO A 612 44.39 -25.20 -11.18
C PRO A 612 44.45 -26.30 -10.10
N LYS A 613 43.63 -26.17 -9.05
CA LYS A 613 43.46 -27.11 -7.93
C LYS A 613 42.01 -27.30 -7.59
N ASP A 614 41.69 -28.29 -6.78
CA ASP A 614 40.35 -28.46 -6.21
C ASP A 614 40.06 -27.34 -5.24
N TYR A 615 38.78 -26.85 -5.24
CA TYR A 615 38.30 -25.82 -4.33
C TYR A 615 37.19 -26.35 -3.45
N THR A 616 37.20 -25.95 -2.17
CA THR A 616 36.09 -26.20 -1.25
C THR A 616 35.13 -25.03 -1.25
N LEU A 617 33.92 -25.28 -1.69
CA LEU A 617 32.82 -24.32 -1.62
C LEU A 617 32.12 -24.47 -0.26
N ARG A 618 32.29 -23.51 0.62
CA ARG A 618 31.69 -23.49 1.97
C ARG A 618 30.47 -22.60 2.01
N PHE A 619 29.31 -23.19 2.30
CA PHE A 619 28.04 -22.51 2.43
C PHE A 619 27.67 -22.33 3.89
N LYS A 620 27.24 -21.12 4.27
CA LYS A 620 26.59 -20.88 5.55
C LYS A 620 25.09 -21.03 5.38
N ILE A 621 24.52 -22.11 5.93
CA ILE A 621 23.14 -22.55 5.68
C ILE A 621 22.36 -22.70 6.99
N LYS A 622 21.06 -22.38 6.95
CA LYS A 622 20.08 -22.63 7.99
C LYS A 622 18.84 -23.32 7.40
N SER A 623 18.28 -24.31 8.07
CA SER A 623 17.05 -24.95 7.58
C SER A 623 15.80 -24.25 8.09
N VAL A 624 14.67 -24.47 7.38
CA VAL A 624 13.33 -24.01 7.79
C VAL A 624 12.66 -24.95 8.80
N MET A 625 13.43 -25.89 9.40
CA MET A 625 12.90 -26.91 10.31
C MET A 625 12.25 -26.31 11.52
N THR A 626 11.15 -26.93 11.93
CA THR A 626 10.35 -26.60 13.10
C THR A 626 10.08 -27.85 13.93
N ASN A 627 9.54 -27.70 15.12
CA ASN A 627 9.22 -28.84 16.00
C ASN A 627 8.22 -29.83 15.40
N ASN A 628 7.48 -29.40 14.36
CA ASN A 628 6.40 -30.17 13.71
C ASN A 628 6.80 -30.78 12.36
N THR A 629 8.08 -30.68 11.96
CA THR A 629 8.56 -31.23 10.68
C THR A 629 9.49 -32.42 10.90
N ASP A 630 9.20 -33.52 10.20
CA ASP A 630 9.96 -34.74 10.41
C ASP A 630 11.33 -34.73 9.72
N LYS A 631 11.38 -34.37 8.45
CA LYS A 631 12.65 -34.37 7.67
C LYS A 631 12.59 -33.39 6.48
N LEU A 632 13.70 -32.75 6.19
CA LEU A 632 13.93 -31.96 4.97
C LEU A 632 15.13 -32.54 4.26
N ASN A 633 14.95 -33.04 3.02
CA ASN A 633 16.00 -33.60 2.19
C ASN A 633 16.35 -32.66 1.04
N ILE A 634 17.64 -32.42 0.86
CA ILE A 634 18.14 -31.54 -0.22
C ILE A 634 19.30 -32.24 -0.90
N ARG A 635 19.27 -32.31 -2.22
CA ARG A 635 20.41 -32.76 -3.03
C ARG A 635 21.07 -31.55 -3.64
N MET A 636 22.37 -31.42 -3.41
CA MET A 636 23.23 -30.41 -4.05
C MET A 636 23.92 -31.05 -5.24
N ILE A 637 23.83 -30.35 -6.38
CA ILE A 637 24.40 -30.79 -7.66
C ILE A 637 25.28 -29.65 -8.17
N ILE A 638 26.54 -29.93 -8.51
CA ILE A 638 27.47 -28.95 -9.08
C ILE A 638 27.77 -29.31 -10.53
N ASN A 639 27.59 -28.38 -11.45
CA ASN A 639 27.80 -28.57 -12.89
C ASN A 639 27.16 -29.85 -13.47
N GLY A 640 25.98 -30.25 -12.93
CA GLY A 640 25.26 -31.45 -13.31
C GLY A 640 25.69 -32.75 -12.59
N LYS A 641 26.77 -32.75 -11.81
CA LYS A 641 27.25 -33.89 -11.03
C LYS A 641 26.69 -33.83 -9.59
N PHE A 642 26.29 -34.97 -9.04
CA PHE A 642 25.89 -35.06 -7.64
C PHE A 642 27.07 -34.69 -6.72
N ALA A 643 26.86 -33.71 -5.84
CA ALA A 643 27.89 -33.25 -4.90
C ALA A 643 27.63 -33.72 -3.47
N LYS A 644 26.40 -33.50 -2.95
CA LYS A 644 26.09 -33.80 -1.55
C LYS A 644 24.57 -33.94 -1.31
N LYS A 645 24.21 -34.84 -0.39
CA LYS A 645 22.85 -34.92 0.17
C LYS A 645 22.85 -34.31 1.57
N LEU A 646 21.95 -33.37 1.82
CA LEU A 646 21.72 -32.77 3.12
C LEU A 646 20.40 -33.33 3.67
N MET A 647 20.43 -33.75 4.92
CA MET A 647 19.25 -34.17 5.66
C MET A 647 19.17 -33.33 6.93
N PHE A 648 18.02 -32.73 7.12
CA PHE A 648 17.71 -31.93 8.29
C PHE A 648 16.51 -32.58 9.01
N ASP A 649 16.60 -32.67 10.31
CA ASP A 649 15.52 -33.13 11.19
C ASP A 649 15.30 -32.16 12.37
N ARG A 650 14.25 -32.35 13.12
CA ARG A 650 13.86 -31.46 14.23
C ARG A 650 14.88 -31.40 15.37
N PHE A 651 15.78 -32.38 15.49
CA PHE A 651 16.76 -32.46 16.58
C PHE A 651 18.10 -31.83 16.24
N THR A 652 18.45 -31.75 14.97
CA THR A 652 19.80 -31.41 14.52
C THR A 652 19.97 -29.97 14.02
N ASN A 653 18.95 -29.06 14.03
CA ASN A 653 19.01 -28.04 13.01
C ASN A 653 18.41 -26.65 13.20
N GLN A 654 18.47 -26.08 14.40
CA GLN A 654 18.09 -24.66 14.57
C GLN A 654 19.23 -23.67 14.36
N ASP A 655 20.49 -24.12 14.30
CA ASP A 655 21.67 -23.26 14.19
C ASP A 655 22.29 -23.24 12.79
N ASN A 656 23.02 -22.15 12.48
CA ASN A 656 23.76 -22.00 11.25
C ASN A 656 24.81 -23.13 11.11
N LYS A 657 24.75 -23.88 10.01
CA LYS A 657 25.75 -24.89 9.67
C LYS A 657 26.59 -24.47 8.51
N PHE A 658 27.84 -24.89 8.52
CA PHE A 658 28.72 -24.81 7.36
C PHE A 658 28.65 -26.14 6.59
N ILE A 659 28.39 -26.02 5.29
CA ILE A 659 28.33 -27.15 4.36
C ILE A 659 29.38 -26.97 3.31
N ASP A 660 30.26 -27.97 3.22
CA ASP A 660 31.34 -27.97 2.26
C ASP A 660 31.02 -28.93 1.11
N ILE A 661 31.22 -28.48 -0.13
CA ILE A 661 31.25 -29.30 -1.35
C ILE A 661 32.50 -29.01 -2.16
N ILE A 662 32.94 -29.96 -2.94
CA ILE A 662 34.19 -29.86 -3.72
C ILE A 662 33.86 -29.43 -5.15
N LEU A 663 34.56 -28.42 -5.65
CA LEU A 663 34.64 -28.05 -7.04
C LEU A 663 35.94 -28.64 -7.58
N GLU A 664 35.85 -29.69 -8.39
CA GLU A 664 37.01 -30.39 -8.92
C GLU A 664 37.80 -29.54 -9.92
N LYS A 665 39.10 -29.72 -9.96
CA LYS A 665 40.01 -29.05 -10.88
C LYS A 665 39.57 -29.15 -12.35
N ASP A 666 39.01 -30.27 -12.76
CA ASP A 666 38.55 -30.48 -14.13
C ASP A 666 37.33 -29.62 -14.48
N ASP A 667 36.52 -29.28 -13.49
CA ASP A 667 35.34 -28.39 -13.67
C ASP A 667 35.75 -26.92 -13.82
N LEU A 668 36.98 -26.52 -13.46
CA LEU A 668 37.47 -25.14 -13.60
C LEU A 668 37.59 -24.68 -15.07
N LYS A 669 37.58 -25.60 -16.02
CA LYS A 669 37.54 -25.31 -17.46
C LYS A 669 36.20 -24.72 -17.92
N ASN A 670 35.18 -24.84 -17.09
CA ASN A 670 33.86 -24.30 -17.40
C ASN A 670 33.84 -22.77 -17.34
N LYS A 671 33.18 -22.11 -18.29
CA LYS A 671 33.05 -20.65 -18.32
C LYS A 671 32.29 -20.10 -17.11
N PHE A 672 31.49 -20.92 -16.47
CA PHE A 672 30.71 -20.61 -15.26
C PHE A 672 30.42 -21.90 -14.49
N HIS A 673 30.12 -21.74 -13.20
CA HIS A 673 29.72 -22.84 -12.32
C HIS A 673 28.32 -22.69 -11.88
N LYS A 674 27.54 -23.80 -11.94
CA LYS A 674 26.13 -23.86 -11.53
C LYS A 674 25.99 -24.85 -10.39
N ILE A 675 25.34 -24.40 -9.30
CA ILE A 675 24.99 -25.24 -8.16
C ILE A 675 23.48 -25.29 -8.06
N ASP A 676 22.91 -26.48 -8.20
CA ASP A 676 21.48 -26.73 -8.06
C ASP A 676 21.18 -27.33 -6.69
N PHE A 677 20.20 -26.73 -6.00
CA PHE A 677 19.60 -27.25 -4.76
C PHE A 677 18.27 -27.87 -5.15
N LYS A 678 18.16 -29.20 -5.06
CA LYS A 678 16.90 -29.94 -5.28
C LYS A 678 16.30 -30.31 -3.95
N ILE A 679 15.13 -29.72 -3.64
CA ILE A 679 14.42 -29.86 -2.38
C ILE A 679 13.30 -30.87 -2.57
N GLU A 680 13.35 -32.01 -1.88
CA GLU A 680 12.37 -33.07 -2.04
C GLU A 680 11.00 -32.72 -1.42
N ASN A 681 11.01 -32.04 -0.27
CA ASN A 681 9.82 -31.70 0.50
C ASN A 681 9.92 -30.30 1.12
N PRO A 682 9.76 -29.24 0.29
CA PRO A 682 9.80 -27.86 0.79
C PRO A 682 8.64 -27.61 1.78
N ILE A 683 8.90 -26.83 2.82
CA ILE A 683 8.03 -26.65 3.98
C ILE A 683 7.39 -25.27 3.92
N SER A 684 6.09 -25.18 4.19
CA SER A 684 5.41 -23.91 4.35
C SER A 684 5.22 -23.60 5.84
N PRO A 685 5.88 -22.56 6.39
CA PRO A 685 5.77 -22.22 7.82
C PRO A 685 4.33 -21.97 8.30
N VAL A 686 3.46 -21.43 7.44
CA VAL A 686 2.04 -21.23 7.78
C VAL A 686 1.27 -22.53 7.95
N SER A 687 1.63 -23.59 7.24
CA SER A 687 0.98 -24.89 7.40
C SER A 687 1.26 -25.54 8.75
N LEU A 688 2.30 -25.06 9.43
CA LEU A 688 2.73 -25.54 10.76
C LEU A 688 2.24 -24.65 11.90
N LEU A 689 1.44 -23.61 11.60
CA LEU A 689 0.94 -22.60 12.53
C LEU A 689 2.04 -21.81 13.28
N GLU A 690 3.27 -21.82 12.79
CA GLU A 690 4.43 -21.20 13.45
C GLU A 690 4.78 -19.81 12.92
N SER A 691 4.38 -19.52 11.69
CA SER A 691 4.63 -18.23 11.03
C SER A 691 3.53 -17.95 10.01
N PRO A 692 3.18 -16.69 9.77
CA PRO A 692 2.25 -16.31 8.69
C PRO A 692 2.86 -16.47 7.28
N ASP A 693 4.03 -17.06 7.15
CA ASP A 693 4.71 -17.23 5.87
C ASP A 693 4.16 -18.44 5.09
N GLY A 694 3.42 -18.16 4.03
CA GLY A 694 2.81 -19.16 3.15
C GLY A 694 3.71 -19.69 2.05
N ARG A 695 4.98 -19.26 1.96
CA ARG A 695 5.93 -19.74 0.93
C ARG A 695 6.38 -21.17 1.22
N SER A 696 6.69 -21.93 0.15
CA SER A 696 7.28 -23.28 0.27
C SER A 696 8.80 -23.15 0.32
N LEU A 697 9.39 -23.26 1.50
CA LEU A 697 10.79 -23.00 1.77
C LEU A 697 11.60 -24.28 2.02
N GLY A 698 12.90 -24.23 1.77
CA GLY A 698 13.86 -25.29 2.08
C GLY A 698 14.95 -24.81 3.03
N VAL A 699 16.03 -24.24 2.50
CA VAL A 699 17.15 -23.69 3.28
C VAL A 699 17.35 -22.21 3.03
N LEU A 700 17.74 -21.52 4.09
CA LEU A 700 18.34 -20.19 4.02
C LEU A 700 19.83 -20.36 3.73
N VAL A 701 20.34 -19.67 2.72
CA VAL A 701 21.78 -19.55 2.45
C VAL A 701 22.18 -18.10 2.68
N GLU A 702 23.10 -17.88 3.62
CA GLU A 702 23.57 -16.54 3.97
C GLU A 702 24.73 -16.11 3.09
N SER A 703 25.69 -17.00 2.91
CA SER A 703 26.91 -16.72 2.14
C SER A 703 27.55 -17.97 1.58
N ILE A 704 28.48 -17.76 0.64
CA ILE A 704 29.38 -18.75 0.06
C ILE A 704 30.81 -18.23 0.15
N ILE A 705 31.73 -19.10 0.53
CA ILE A 705 33.19 -18.88 0.50
C ILE A 705 33.83 -19.98 -0.34
N ILE A 706 34.77 -19.63 -1.17
CA ILE A 706 35.56 -20.56 -2.01
C ILE A 706 36.98 -20.60 -1.46
N ASN A 707 37.38 -21.72 -0.86
CA ASN A 707 38.70 -21.92 -0.24
C ASN A 707 39.59 -22.87 -1.04
#